data_5f1670a8fa201362da454ebb19268a08
#
_entry.id   5f1670a8fa201362da454ebb19268a08
#
_cell.length_a   1.000
_cell.length_b   1.000
_cell.length_c   1.000
_cell.angle_alpha   90.00
_cell.angle_beta   90.00
_cell.angle_gamma   90.00
#
_symmetry.space_group_name_H-M   'P 1'
#
loop_
_entity.id
_entity.type
_entity.pdbx_description
1 polymer ?
#
loop_
_entity_poly.entity_id
_entity_poly.type
_entity_poly.pdbx_seq_one_letter_code
_entity_poly.pdbx_strand_id
1 'polypeptide(L)'
;MDKRILLTLALGAMSQVFTHAWEPKGDKIKTVWAEQVTPENVWQSYPRPQLQRAEWINLNGLWKYAVTDQNTSRKNVSFEGEILVPFAIESSLSGVQKTFLPTDKLWYQREFTLDPSWKNKSAILHFGAVDYECQVWVNNQLVGKHKGGNNPFSFDITKYLKKSGPQSIEVAVTDPTDTESISRGKQQLNQEGIWYTPVSGIWQTVWLEAVNKTYIRQVLPSTDIERKSVKLAFDIIGAKGNEEVKIEVLDDGKVIKTVEQKLRDAMEIDVPNAVLWSPESPKLYHLNIVLSNGGRVLDRVKSYFALRKVDARKDECGYNRICLNNQPIFQYGPLDQGWWPDGLLTPPSEEAMLWDMVQLKKMGFNMIRKHIKVEPEQYYYYADSLGLMMWQDMVSGFATSRKKEEHVNPLATTDWNAPEEHTRQWQKEMFEMIDRLRFYPCITTWVVFNEGWGQHNTVEIVNKVIKYDDTRLINGVTGWTDRGVGDMYDVHNYPVTSMILPENNGNRISVLGEFGGYGWAIKEHIWNPNMRNWGYKNIDGAMALIDSYGRLVYDLETLIAQGLSAAVYTQTTDVEGEVNGLITYDRKVTKIPEGLLHLMHNRLYEITPAKAVTLIADSQNGSKNTRLVSLNGQELKMTSLPFDCPPRSTVVSEATFKVDKDFNHLSLWLNVAGEAKVWLNGVEVFAQEAKQTRQYNQYNISDYSRYLRKGSNLLKIEVKDSKKMRFDYGLRAY
;
A
#
# COMPACT_ATOMS: atom_id res chain seq x y z
N MET A 1 -72.07 -18.85 55.25
CA MET A 1 -71.20 -17.82 55.88
C MET A 1 -69.96 -17.73 55.07
N ASP A 2 -69.96 -16.71 54.19
CA ASP A 2 -68.91 -16.40 53.25
C ASP A 2 -67.73 -15.75 53.95
N LYS A 3 -66.50 -16.18 53.57
CA LYS A 3 -65.30 -15.42 53.77
C LYS A 3 -64.62 -15.24 52.40
N ARG A 4 -64.79 -14.05 51.86
CA ARG A 4 -64.01 -13.57 50.68
C ARG A 4 -62.61 -13.17 51.15
N ILE A 5 -61.58 -13.80 50.52
CA ILE A 5 -60.19 -13.39 50.66
C ILE A 5 -59.88 -12.47 49.45
N LEU A 6 -59.58 -11.20 49.71
CA LEU A 6 -59.05 -10.22 48.76
C LEU A 6 -57.57 -10.59 48.53
N LEU A 7 -57.21 -10.96 47.28
CA LEU A 7 -55.84 -11.10 46.85
C LEU A 7 -55.44 -9.77 46.12
N THR A 8 -54.57 -9.01 46.75
CA THR A 8 -54.02 -7.77 46.15
C THR A 8 -52.81 -8.19 45.27
N LEU A 9 -52.99 -8.08 43.93
CA LEU A 9 -51.90 -8.23 42.98
C LEU A 9 -51.10 -6.92 42.95
N ALA A 10 -49.86 -6.98 43.50
CA ALA A 10 -48.88 -5.94 43.26
C ALA A 10 -48.22 -6.21 41.91
N LEU A 11 -48.59 -5.41 40.87
CA LEU A 11 -47.82 -5.34 39.61
C LEU A 11 -46.54 -4.59 39.92
N GLY A 12 -45.44 -5.33 40.07
CA GLY A 12 -44.12 -4.78 39.99
C GLY A 12 -43.78 -4.52 38.50
N ALA A 13 -43.72 -3.24 38.12
CA ALA A 13 -43.18 -2.85 36.85
C ALA A 13 -41.67 -3.14 36.85
N MET A 14 -41.28 -4.30 36.37
CA MET A 14 -39.89 -4.53 35.92
C MET A 14 -39.66 -3.65 34.63
N SER A 15 -39.04 -2.51 34.81
CA SER A 15 -38.44 -1.80 33.69
C SER A 15 -37.35 -2.72 33.14
N GLN A 16 -37.66 -3.42 32.03
CA GLN A 16 -36.63 -4.05 31.22
C GLN A 16 -35.80 -2.90 30.66
N VAL A 17 -34.61 -2.70 31.19
CA VAL A 17 -33.54 -1.97 30.55
C VAL A 17 -33.17 -2.82 29.33
N PHE A 18 -33.72 -2.51 28.17
CA PHE A 18 -33.20 -3.02 26.91
C PHE A 18 -31.80 -2.42 26.75
N THR A 19 -30.78 -3.13 27.20
CA THR A 19 -29.44 -2.90 26.70
C THR A 19 -29.51 -3.24 25.21
N HIS A 20 -29.50 -2.24 24.34
CA HIS A 20 -29.31 -2.48 22.91
C HIS A 20 -27.98 -3.22 22.78
N ALA A 21 -28.05 -4.47 22.32
CA ALA A 21 -26.85 -5.20 21.94
C ALA A 21 -26.16 -4.39 20.82
N TRP A 22 -24.82 -4.34 20.88
CA TRP A 22 -24.04 -3.69 19.82
C TRP A 22 -24.39 -4.28 18.45
N GLU A 23 -24.49 -3.43 17.44
CA GLU A 23 -24.73 -3.81 16.04
C GLU A 23 -24.03 -2.83 15.07
N PRO A 24 -23.59 -3.29 13.88
CA PRO A 24 -23.08 -2.40 12.84
C PRO A 24 -24.13 -1.34 12.45
N LYS A 25 -23.71 -0.10 12.27
CA LYS A 25 -24.60 1.02 11.87
C LYS A 25 -24.64 1.24 10.36
N GLY A 26 -25.72 1.90 9.92
CA GLY A 26 -25.93 2.36 8.55
C GLY A 26 -26.39 1.27 7.59
N ASP A 27 -26.78 1.73 6.40
CA ASP A 27 -27.43 0.95 5.33
C ASP A 27 -26.53 0.71 4.11
N LYS A 28 -25.29 1.20 4.14
CA LYS A 28 -24.33 0.99 3.05
C LYS A 28 -23.94 -0.48 2.94
N ILE A 29 -23.41 -0.87 1.76
CA ILE A 29 -22.91 -2.22 1.52
C ILE A 29 -21.86 -2.61 2.57
N LYS A 30 -21.85 -3.88 2.91
CA LYS A 30 -20.91 -4.50 3.86
C LYS A 30 -20.35 -5.79 3.27
N THR A 31 -19.19 -6.17 3.74
CA THR A 31 -18.62 -7.49 3.45
C THR A 31 -19.37 -8.59 4.21
N VAL A 32 -19.19 -9.84 3.80
CA VAL A 32 -19.77 -10.99 4.50
C VAL A 32 -19.19 -11.18 5.92
N TRP A 33 -17.99 -10.72 6.17
CA TRP A 33 -17.33 -10.80 7.48
C TRP A 33 -17.91 -9.82 8.50
N ALA A 34 -18.47 -8.69 8.06
CA ALA A 34 -19.07 -7.70 8.96
C ALA A 34 -20.21 -8.29 9.80
N GLU A 35 -20.97 -9.25 9.24
CA GLU A 35 -22.06 -9.94 9.94
C GLU A 35 -21.57 -10.89 11.05
N GLN A 36 -20.29 -11.25 11.03
CA GLN A 36 -19.68 -12.17 11.98
C GLN A 36 -18.95 -11.45 13.13
N VAL A 37 -18.75 -10.14 13.00
CA VAL A 37 -18.05 -9.35 14.04
C VAL A 37 -18.94 -9.20 15.27
N THR A 38 -18.36 -9.49 16.42
CA THR A 38 -18.95 -9.24 17.73
C THR A 38 -17.94 -8.57 18.67
N PRO A 39 -18.41 -7.94 19.76
CA PRO A 39 -17.49 -7.37 20.75
C PRO A 39 -16.49 -8.39 21.36
N GLU A 40 -16.85 -9.67 21.38
CA GLU A 40 -16.07 -10.75 21.98
C GLU A 40 -15.03 -11.34 21.03
N ASN A 41 -15.28 -11.30 19.70
CA ASN A 41 -14.40 -11.94 18.72
C ASN A 41 -13.54 -10.98 17.91
N VAL A 42 -13.71 -9.65 18.08
CA VAL A 42 -13.01 -8.65 17.29
C VAL A 42 -11.50 -8.72 17.50
N TRP A 43 -10.75 -8.99 16.41
CA TRP A 43 -9.28 -8.95 16.35
C TRP A 43 -8.59 -9.62 17.54
N GLN A 44 -8.81 -10.94 17.74
CA GLN A 44 -8.32 -11.68 18.91
C GLN A 44 -6.89 -12.21 18.78
N SER A 45 -6.28 -12.17 17.60
CA SER A 45 -4.91 -12.63 17.39
C SER A 45 -3.87 -11.70 18.02
N TYR A 46 -2.70 -12.28 18.36
CA TYR A 46 -1.59 -11.50 18.88
C TYR A 46 -1.06 -10.52 17.84
N PRO A 47 -0.93 -9.22 18.17
CA PRO A 47 -0.73 -8.18 17.14
C PRO A 47 0.68 -8.09 16.54
N ARG A 48 1.70 -8.68 17.18
CA ARG A 48 3.12 -8.62 16.75
C ARG A 48 3.67 -10.00 16.39
N PRO A 49 3.40 -10.54 15.20
CA PRO A 49 3.87 -11.88 14.82
C PRO A 49 5.38 -12.05 14.86
N GLN A 50 6.15 -10.95 14.66
CA GLN A 50 7.60 -10.95 14.70
C GLN A 50 8.22 -11.00 16.12
N LEU A 51 7.42 -10.84 17.18
CA LEU A 51 7.90 -10.87 18.55
C LEU A 51 6.79 -11.31 19.52
N GLN A 52 6.41 -12.59 19.45
CA GLN A 52 5.26 -13.12 20.20
C GLN A 52 5.62 -13.49 21.63
N ARG A 53 4.74 -13.11 22.57
CA ARG A 53 4.74 -13.55 23.98
C ARG A 53 3.46 -14.26 24.34
N ALA A 54 3.54 -15.13 25.34
CA ALA A 54 2.37 -15.85 25.83
C ALA A 54 1.51 -15.03 26.81
N GLU A 55 2.13 -14.06 27.50
CA GLU A 55 1.46 -13.27 28.54
C GLU A 55 1.03 -11.90 28.02
N TRP A 56 -0.19 -11.85 27.52
CA TRP A 56 -0.80 -10.63 26.99
C TRP A 56 -2.32 -10.63 27.19
N ILE A 57 -2.93 -9.46 27.10
CA ILE A 57 -4.38 -9.24 27.22
C ILE A 57 -4.82 -8.38 26.04
N ASN A 58 -5.82 -8.85 25.29
CA ASN A 58 -6.48 -8.05 24.27
C ASN A 58 -7.43 -7.05 24.95
N LEU A 59 -7.33 -5.78 24.55
CA LEU A 59 -8.22 -4.71 25.02
C LEU A 59 -9.19 -4.23 23.92
N ASN A 60 -9.30 -4.93 22.80
CA ASN A 60 -10.36 -4.66 21.83
C ASN A 60 -11.72 -5.04 22.43
N GLY A 61 -12.80 -4.59 21.78
CA GLY A 61 -14.17 -4.78 22.23
C GLY A 61 -14.84 -3.46 22.58
N LEU A 62 -15.89 -3.48 23.38
CA LEU A 62 -16.63 -2.26 23.70
C LEU A 62 -15.87 -1.35 24.67
N TRP A 63 -15.80 -0.09 24.30
CA TRP A 63 -15.32 1.02 25.12
C TRP A 63 -16.42 2.07 25.23
N LYS A 64 -16.55 2.74 26.36
CA LYS A 64 -17.38 3.94 26.47
C LYS A 64 -16.78 5.04 25.62
N TYR A 65 -17.62 5.83 24.93
CA TYR A 65 -17.16 6.97 24.15
C TYR A 65 -17.98 8.23 24.41
N ALA A 66 -17.39 9.39 24.11
CA ALA A 66 -18.06 10.67 24.01
C ALA A 66 -17.37 11.55 22.98
N VAL A 67 -18.15 12.39 22.29
CA VAL A 67 -17.64 13.44 21.39
C VAL A 67 -17.99 14.79 22.01
N THR A 68 -16.97 15.61 22.22
CA THR A 68 -17.12 16.92 22.86
C THR A 68 -16.40 17.99 22.04
N ASP A 69 -16.64 19.26 22.33
CA ASP A 69 -15.79 20.34 21.85
C ASP A 69 -14.33 20.13 22.33
N GLN A 70 -13.35 20.51 21.52
CA GLN A 70 -11.92 20.36 21.81
C GLN A 70 -11.49 20.95 23.17
N ASN A 71 -12.14 22.03 23.60
CA ASN A 71 -11.84 22.73 24.85
C ASN A 71 -12.47 22.08 26.07
N THR A 72 -13.29 21.05 25.92
CA THR A 72 -13.94 20.36 27.03
C THR A 72 -12.92 19.75 27.96
N SER A 73 -13.00 20.13 29.23
CA SER A 73 -12.17 19.56 30.29
C SER A 73 -12.55 18.12 30.56
N ARG A 74 -11.57 17.25 30.77
CA ARG A 74 -11.75 15.81 31.09
C ARG A 74 -12.77 15.57 32.21
N LYS A 75 -12.82 16.42 33.21
CA LYS A 75 -13.77 16.29 34.34
C LYS A 75 -15.24 16.53 33.97
N ASN A 76 -15.48 17.17 32.83
CA ASN A 76 -16.83 17.51 32.35
C ASN A 76 -17.32 16.57 31.24
N VAL A 77 -16.58 15.48 30.96
CA VAL A 77 -16.96 14.49 29.95
C VAL A 77 -18.09 13.62 30.49
N SER A 78 -19.18 13.54 29.72
CA SER A 78 -20.27 12.59 29.93
C SER A 78 -20.29 11.63 28.77
N PHE A 79 -20.10 10.32 29.04
CA PHE A 79 -20.10 9.31 27.99
C PHE A 79 -21.50 9.14 27.40
N GLU A 80 -21.55 9.04 26.05
CA GLU A 80 -22.79 8.98 25.26
C GLU A 80 -23.25 7.56 25.00
N GLY A 81 -22.33 6.59 24.98
CA GLY A 81 -22.59 5.19 24.66
C GLY A 81 -21.35 4.35 24.59
N GLU A 82 -21.41 3.31 23.78
CA GLU A 82 -20.31 2.37 23.56
C GLU A 82 -19.89 2.36 22.09
N ILE A 83 -18.58 2.20 21.86
CA ILE A 83 -17.93 2.09 20.57
C ILE A 83 -17.11 0.81 20.51
N LEU A 84 -17.16 0.09 19.39
CA LEU A 84 -16.36 -1.13 19.21
C LEU A 84 -14.95 -0.80 18.72
N VAL A 85 -13.96 -0.91 19.60
CA VAL A 85 -12.53 -0.79 19.25
C VAL A 85 -12.06 -2.13 18.67
N PRO A 86 -11.31 -2.15 17.55
CA PRO A 86 -10.54 -1.03 16.97
C PRO A 86 -11.18 -0.38 15.73
N PHE A 87 -12.45 -0.15 15.71
CA PHE A 87 -13.08 0.49 14.55
C PHE A 87 -13.25 2.00 14.80
N ALA A 88 -12.81 2.79 13.82
CA ALA A 88 -12.91 4.25 13.87
C ALA A 88 -14.37 4.71 13.96
N ILE A 89 -14.60 5.84 14.60
CA ILE A 89 -15.96 6.36 14.90
C ILE A 89 -16.83 6.55 13.65
N GLU A 90 -16.23 6.83 12.49
CA GLU A 90 -16.93 7.00 11.21
C GLU A 90 -17.38 5.69 10.57
N SER A 91 -16.76 4.56 10.97
CA SER A 91 -17.05 3.26 10.39
C SER A 91 -18.36 2.66 10.86
N SER A 92 -18.97 1.81 10.03
CA SER A 92 -20.16 1.03 10.39
C SER A 92 -19.91 0.12 11.58
N LEU A 93 -18.77 -0.57 11.60
CA LEU A 93 -18.40 -1.54 12.65
C LEU A 93 -18.04 -0.89 13.98
N SER A 94 -17.87 0.43 14.04
CA SER A 94 -17.76 1.11 15.33
C SER A 94 -19.04 0.99 16.18
N GLY A 95 -20.21 0.76 15.53
CA GLY A 95 -21.53 0.83 16.14
C GLY A 95 -22.03 2.27 16.34
N VAL A 96 -21.26 3.29 15.90
CA VAL A 96 -21.55 4.72 16.05
C VAL A 96 -21.81 5.38 14.70
N GLN A 97 -20.88 5.26 13.76
CA GLN A 97 -20.95 5.84 12.41
C GLN A 97 -21.22 7.35 12.39
N LYS A 98 -20.43 8.10 13.16
CA LYS A 98 -20.55 9.56 13.30
C LYS A 98 -19.38 10.25 12.61
N THR A 99 -19.65 11.25 11.78
CA THR A 99 -18.60 12.13 11.24
C THR A 99 -17.91 12.86 12.39
N PHE A 100 -16.59 12.76 12.45
CA PHE A 100 -15.77 13.51 13.40
C PHE A 100 -15.22 14.77 12.73
N LEU A 101 -15.23 15.88 13.44
CA LEU A 101 -14.83 17.18 12.91
C LEU A 101 -13.53 17.65 13.55
N PRO A 102 -12.74 18.49 12.86
CA PRO A 102 -11.49 19.06 13.42
C PRO A 102 -11.68 19.86 14.71
N THR A 103 -12.90 20.28 15.02
CA THR A 103 -13.25 20.99 16.27
C THR A 103 -13.63 20.06 17.42
N ASP A 104 -13.72 18.78 17.15
CA ASP A 104 -14.19 17.78 18.10
C ASP A 104 -13.03 17.16 18.89
N LYS A 105 -13.37 16.56 20.03
CA LYS A 105 -12.51 15.70 20.82
C LYS A 105 -13.23 14.41 21.14
N LEU A 106 -12.63 13.29 20.74
CA LEU A 106 -13.16 11.95 20.97
C LEU A 106 -12.54 11.37 22.23
N TRP A 107 -13.39 10.94 23.15
CA TRP A 107 -13.03 10.35 24.40
C TRP A 107 -13.38 8.86 24.39
N TYR A 108 -12.46 8.04 24.92
CA TYR A 108 -12.65 6.62 25.17
C TYR A 108 -12.41 6.29 26.63
N GLN A 109 -13.14 5.32 27.17
CA GLN A 109 -12.89 4.78 28.49
C GLN A 109 -13.16 3.26 28.52
N ARG A 110 -12.23 2.52 29.14
CA ARG A 110 -12.37 1.08 29.37
C ARG A 110 -11.82 0.69 30.73
N GLU A 111 -12.52 -0.24 31.40
CA GLU A 111 -12.00 -0.95 32.56
C GLU A 111 -11.42 -2.29 32.16
N PHE A 112 -10.38 -2.73 32.88
CA PHE A 112 -9.75 -4.02 32.69
C PHE A 112 -9.20 -4.56 34.02
N THR A 113 -8.95 -5.87 34.09
CA THR A 113 -8.31 -6.52 35.21
C THR A 113 -7.01 -7.18 34.76
N LEU A 114 -6.01 -7.12 35.62
CA LEU A 114 -4.74 -7.80 35.37
C LEU A 114 -4.81 -9.24 35.91
N ASP A 115 -4.12 -10.15 35.20
CA ASP A 115 -3.89 -11.48 35.74
C ASP A 115 -3.06 -11.40 37.04
N PRO A 116 -3.45 -12.06 38.12
CA PRO A 116 -2.69 -12.05 39.37
C PRO A 116 -1.23 -12.49 39.25
N SER A 117 -0.90 -13.30 38.23
CA SER A 117 0.48 -13.74 37.95
C SER A 117 1.40 -12.58 37.52
N TRP A 118 0.84 -11.43 37.11
CA TRP A 118 1.59 -10.25 36.67
C TRP A 118 2.10 -9.36 37.81
N LYS A 119 1.84 -9.73 39.08
CA LYS A 119 2.13 -8.93 40.28
C LYS A 119 3.55 -8.33 40.34
N ASN A 120 4.55 -9.03 39.82
CA ASN A 120 5.96 -8.60 39.84
C ASN A 120 6.52 -8.26 38.47
N LYS A 121 5.66 -8.09 37.48
CA LYS A 121 6.02 -7.76 36.10
C LYS A 121 5.68 -6.30 35.79
N SER A 122 6.32 -5.78 34.76
CA SER A 122 5.91 -4.53 34.14
C SER A 122 4.77 -4.81 33.16
N ALA A 123 3.80 -3.90 33.12
CA ALA A 123 2.70 -3.95 32.17
C ALA A 123 2.92 -2.87 31.10
N ILE A 124 3.06 -3.30 29.87
CA ILE A 124 3.23 -2.41 28.72
C ILE A 124 1.92 -2.32 27.96
N LEU A 125 1.36 -1.10 27.87
CA LEU A 125 0.16 -0.79 27.11
C LEU A 125 0.55 -0.38 25.70
N HIS A 126 0.00 -1.06 24.71
CA HIS A 126 0.27 -0.83 23.29
C HIS A 126 -0.99 -0.37 22.56
N PHE A 127 -0.79 0.54 21.61
CA PHE A 127 -1.76 0.94 20.60
C PHE A 127 -1.16 0.67 19.23
N GLY A 128 -1.88 -0.02 18.35
CA GLY A 128 -1.45 -0.28 16.97
C GLY A 128 -1.47 0.98 16.13
N ALA A 129 -2.53 1.77 16.21
CA ALA A 129 -2.63 3.10 15.62
C ALA A 129 -3.78 3.90 16.24
N VAL A 130 -3.61 5.22 16.34
CA VAL A 130 -4.64 6.19 16.76
C VAL A 130 -4.49 7.44 15.90
N ASP A 131 -5.50 7.78 15.12
CA ASP A 131 -5.50 8.96 14.25
C ASP A 131 -6.18 10.13 14.95
N TYR A 132 -5.57 11.28 15.20
CA TYR A 132 -4.21 11.66 14.82
C TYR A 132 -3.33 11.96 16.05
N GLU A 133 -3.81 12.78 17.02
CA GLU A 133 -3.10 13.13 18.25
C GLU A 133 -3.88 12.68 19.47
N CYS A 134 -3.23 11.98 20.40
CA CYS A 134 -3.92 11.47 21.58
C CYS A 134 -3.18 11.70 22.90
N GLN A 135 -3.94 11.67 23.98
CA GLN A 135 -3.48 11.65 25.35
C GLN A 135 -4.06 10.43 26.05
N VAL A 136 -3.25 9.74 26.86
CA VAL A 136 -3.64 8.49 27.52
C VAL A 136 -3.48 8.63 29.02
N TRP A 137 -4.53 8.25 29.77
CA TRP A 137 -4.52 8.18 31.24
C TRP A 137 -4.78 6.74 31.70
N VAL A 138 -4.14 6.37 32.77
CA VAL A 138 -4.40 5.14 33.50
C VAL A 138 -4.71 5.51 34.95
N ASN A 139 -5.87 5.02 35.47
CA ASN A 139 -6.33 5.32 36.82
C ASN A 139 -6.27 6.83 37.16
N ASN A 140 -6.77 7.67 36.25
CA ASN A 140 -6.78 9.13 36.36
C ASN A 140 -5.41 9.83 36.28
N GLN A 141 -4.31 9.13 36.06
CA GLN A 141 -2.98 9.71 35.92
C GLN A 141 -2.55 9.75 34.45
N LEU A 142 -2.09 10.89 33.95
CA LEU A 142 -1.58 11.04 32.59
C LEU A 142 -0.32 10.16 32.41
N VAL A 143 -0.39 9.24 31.48
CA VAL A 143 0.71 8.33 31.15
C VAL A 143 1.60 8.93 30.07
N GLY A 144 0.99 9.49 29.02
CA GLY A 144 1.71 10.07 27.90
C GLY A 144 0.81 10.64 26.80
N LYS A 145 1.46 11.06 25.73
CA LYS A 145 0.84 11.61 24.52
C LYS A 145 1.48 10.95 23.30
N HIS A 146 0.74 10.92 22.21
CA HIS A 146 1.24 10.49 20.91
C HIS A 146 0.70 11.41 19.80
N LYS A 147 1.47 11.57 18.73
CA LYS A 147 1.11 12.30 17.52
C LYS A 147 1.59 11.52 16.30
N GLY A 148 0.67 11.25 15.36
CA GLY A 148 0.87 10.45 14.14
C GLY A 148 -0.18 9.35 14.02
N GLY A 149 -0.89 9.31 12.88
CA GLY A 149 -2.09 8.47 12.71
C GLY A 149 -1.82 7.00 12.37
N ASN A 150 -0.59 6.63 11.96
CA ASN A 150 -0.33 5.34 11.32
C ASN A 150 0.71 4.46 12.03
N ASN A 151 1.41 4.98 13.01
CA ASN A 151 2.46 4.26 13.72
C ASN A 151 2.01 3.80 15.10
N PRO A 152 2.45 2.62 15.57
CA PRO A 152 2.16 2.16 16.92
C PRO A 152 2.98 2.91 17.95
N PHE A 153 2.47 2.92 19.15
CA PHE A 153 3.18 3.43 20.31
C PHE A 153 2.84 2.61 21.57
N SER A 154 3.65 2.76 22.60
CA SER A 154 3.45 2.02 23.85
C SER A 154 3.91 2.81 25.07
N PHE A 155 3.32 2.45 26.21
CA PHE A 155 3.65 3.03 27.51
C PHE A 155 3.85 1.95 28.57
N ASP A 156 4.91 2.08 29.38
CA ASP A 156 5.01 1.32 30.64
C ASP A 156 4.05 1.94 31.67
N ILE A 157 2.96 1.22 31.92
CA ILE A 157 1.91 1.69 32.85
C ILE A 157 2.07 1.16 34.26
N THR A 158 3.13 0.42 34.56
CA THR A 158 3.34 -0.31 35.83
C THR A 158 3.16 0.57 37.06
N LYS A 159 3.73 1.76 37.06
CA LYS A 159 3.67 2.70 38.21
C LYS A 159 2.30 3.36 38.41
N TYR A 160 1.43 3.30 37.40
CA TYR A 160 0.08 3.88 37.43
C TYR A 160 -1.00 2.89 37.83
N LEU A 161 -0.65 1.58 38.00
CA LEU A 161 -1.59 0.54 38.35
C LEU A 161 -1.98 0.58 39.81
N LYS A 162 -3.26 0.31 40.09
CA LYS A 162 -3.75 0.04 41.44
C LYS A 162 -3.25 -1.33 41.90
N LYS A 163 -3.01 -1.47 43.20
CA LYS A 163 -2.56 -2.75 43.81
C LYS A 163 -3.56 -3.90 43.66
N SER A 164 -4.85 -3.59 43.53
CA SER A 164 -5.94 -4.56 43.36
C SER A 164 -7.16 -3.89 42.74
N GLY A 165 -8.08 -4.71 42.21
CA GLY A 165 -9.32 -4.30 41.60
C GLY A 165 -9.16 -3.83 40.16
N PRO A 166 -10.25 -3.38 39.54
CA PRO A 166 -10.27 -2.94 38.15
C PRO A 166 -9.37 -1.71 37.93
N GLN A 167 -8.66 -1.72 36.82
CA GLN A 167 -7.89 -0.59 36.28
C GLN A 167 -8.77 0.15 35.28
N SER A 168 -8.50 1.43 35.05
CA SER A 168 -9.20 2.24 34.05
C SER A 168 -8.20 2.86 33.09
N ILE A 169 -8.49 2.77 31.79
CA ILE A 169 -7.79 3.51 30.72
C ILE A 169 -8.76 4.55 30.18
N GLU A 170 -8.29 5.77 29.96
CA GLU A 170 -8.99 6.80 29.21
C GLU A 170 -8.06 7.30 28.10
N VAL A 171 -8.64 7.57 26.93
CA VAL A 171 -7.93 8.15 25.78
C VAL A 171 -8.73 9.33 25.26
N ALA A 172 -8.07 10.47 25.02
CA ALA A 172 -8.65 11.62 24.36
C ALA A 172 -7.93 11.83 23.02
N VAL A 173 -8.69 11.98 21.94
CA VAL A 173 -8.15 12.11 20.59
C VAL A 173 -8.65 13.39 19.94
N THR A 174 -7.78 14.07 19.22
CA THR A 174 -8.09 15.15 18.28
C THR A 174 -7.50 14.83 16.92
N ASP A 175 -8.24 15.18 15.87
CA ASP A 175 -7.83 14.92 14.51
C ASP A 175 -8.18 16.11 13.62
N PRO A 176 -7.19 16.83 13.05
CA PRO A 176 -7.45 17.91 12.10
C PRO A 176 -7.88 17.40 10.72
N THR A 177 -7.86 16.10 10.46
CA THR A 177 -8.25 15.43 9.22
C THR A 177 -7.55 16.04 7.99
N ASP A 178 -8.25 16.88 7.22
CA ASP A 178 -7.75 17.52 5.99
C ASP A 178 -7.57 19.03 6.10
N THR A 179 -7.68 19.60 7.31
CA THR A 179 -7.53 21.05 7.54
C THR A 179 -6.09 21.47 7.80
N GLU A 180 -5.22 20.54 8.20
CA GLU A 180 -3.81 20.75 8.46
C GLU A 180 -2.93 19.80 7.63
N SER A 181 -1.66 20.15 7.46
CA SER A 181 -0.69 19.34 6.72
C SER A 181 -0.15 18.21 7.62
N ILE A 182 -0.86 17.12 7.68
CA ILE A 182 -0.53 15.90 8.46
C ILE A 182 -0.48 14.68 7.56
N SER A 183 0.12 13.58 8.02
CA SER A 183 0.17 12.29 7.31
C SER A 183 -1.23 11.65 7.30
N ARG A 184 -2.09 12.08 6.40
CA ARG A 184 -3.50 11.66 6.30
C ARG A 184 -3.83 10.75 5.12
N GLY A 185 -2.93 10.64 4.14
CA GLY A 185 -3.21 9.89 2.92
C GLY A 185 -4.41 10.45 2.14
N LYS A 186 -5.34 9.58 1.76
CA LYS A 186 -6.54 9.96 0.96
C LYS A 186 -7.77 10.34 1.80
N GLN A 187 -7.64 10.53 3.08
CA GLN A 187 -8.72 10.95 3.97
C GLN A 187 -9.18 12.37 3.66
N GLN A 188 -10.49 12.59 3.52
CA GLN A 188 -11.08 13.91 3.27
C GLN A 188 -12.50 14.02 3.84
N LEU A 189 -12.81 15.17 4.47
CA LEU A 189 -14.15 15.41 5.03
C LEU A 189 -15.25 15.44 3.96
N ASN A 190 -14.94 15.93 2.76
CA ASN A 190 -15.82 15.90 1.62
C ASN A 190 -15.33 14.87 0.61
N GLN A 191 -15.83 13.64 0.70
CA GLN A 191 -15.40 12.54 -0.14
C GLN A 191 -15.84 12.74 -1.59
N GLU A 192 -14.91 12.65 -2.53
CA GLU A 192 -15.20 12.65 -3.96
C GLU A 192 -14.04 12.02 -4.77
N GLY A 193 -14.37 11.32 -5.86
CA GLY A 193 -13.38 10.74 -6.78
C GLY A 193 -12.45 9.75 -6.06
N ILE A 194 -11.20 10.15 -5.89
CA ILE A 194 -10.13 9.33 -5.27
C ILE A 194 -9.89 9.68 -3.79
N TRP A 195 -10.80 10.41 -3.14
CA TRP A 195 -10.73 10.81 -1.74
C TRP A 195 -11.86 10.16 -0.95
N TYR A 196 -11.54 9.64 0.25
CA TYR A 196 -12.40 8.72 0.99
C TYR A 196 -12.75 9.23 2.38
N THR A 197 -13.72 8.57 3.01
CA THR A 197 -14.19 8.85 4.37
C THR A 197 -13.03 8.88 5.35
N PRO A 198 -12.88 9.93 6.18
CA PRO A 198 -11.80 10.01 7.16
C PRO A 198 -11.93 8.96 8.26
N VAL A 199 -10.84 8.74 8.97
CA VAL A 199 -10.70 7.80 10.07
C VAL A 199 -10.14 8.54 11.27
N SER A 200 -10.89 8.65 12.36
CA SER A 200 -10.47 9.34 13.57
C SER A 200 -10.52 8.43 14.79
N GLY A 201 -9.53 8.54 15.67
CA GLY A 201 -9.44 7.74 16.89
C GLY A 201 -8.70 6.43 16.74
N ILE A 202 -9.03 5.47 17.60
CA ILE A 202 -8.36 4.16 17.64
C ILE A 202 -8.85 3.33 16.45
N TRP A 203 -7.92 2.91 15.56
CA TRP A 203 -8.26 2.10 14.39
C TRP A 203 -7.42 0.83 14.21
N GLN A 204 -6.49 0.54 15.15
CA GLN A 204 -5.79 -0.74 15.26
C GLN A 204 -5.84 -1.23 16.70
N THR A 205 -5.54 -2.53 16.90
CA THR A 205 -5.63 -3.25 18.19
C THR A 205 -4.98 -2.50 19.34
N VAL A 206 -5.64 -2.54 20.51
CA VAL A 206 -5.10 -2.11 21.80
C VAL A 206 -4.87 -3.34 22.65
N TRP A 207 -3.68 -3.47 23.26
CA TRP A 207 -3.34 -4.65 24.09
C TRP A 207 -2.33 -4.34 25.18
N LEU A 208 -2.21 -5.28 26.12
CA LEU A 208 -1.24 -5.25 27.21
C LEU A 208 -0.30 -6.45 27.12
N GLU A 209 0.97 -6.25 27.45
CA GLU A 209 1.94 -7.31 27.66
C GLU A 209 2.50 -7.28 29.08
N ALA A 210 2.71 -8.45 29.68
CA ALA A 210 3.47 -8.60 30.92
C ALA A 210 4.92 -8.95 30.61
N VAL A 211 5.84 -8.11 31.04
CA VAL A 211 7.28 -8.31 30.83
C VAL A 211 8.04 -8.19 32.15
N ASN A 212 9.19 -8.85 32.25
CA ASN A 212 10.10 -8.64 33.38
C ASN A 212 10.79 -7.25 33.23
N LYS A 213 11.53 -6.82 34.26
CA LYS A 213 12.33 -5.57 34.21
C LYS A 213 13.40 -5.62 33.12
N THR A 214 13.85 -6.82 32.79
CA THR A 214 14.77 -7.07 31.67
C THR A 214 14.03 -7.92 30.65
N TYR A 215 13.84 -7.40 29.42
CA TYR A 215 13.08 -8.07 28.38
C TYR A 215 13.54 -7.63 26.98
N ILE A 216 13.28 -8.43 25.99
CA ILE A 216 13.58 -8.19 24.58
C ILE A 216 12.50 -7.25 24.02
N ARG A 217 12.87 -6.01 23.68
CA ARG A 217 11.95 -5.05 23.04
C ARG A 217 11.80 -5.29 21.55
N GLN A 218 12.90 -5.65 20.88
CA GLN A 218 12.93 -5.90 19.44
C GLN A 218 14.02 -6.94 19.10
N VAL A 219 13.74 -7.72 18.06
CA VAL A 219 14.71 -8.55 17.34
C VAL A 219 14.71 -8.11 15.90
N LEU A 220 15.86 -7.81 15.32
CA LEU A 220 15.99 -7.40 13.93
C LEU A 220 16.89 -8.37 13.19
N PRO A 221 16.36 -9.20 12.27
CA PRO A 221 17.14 -10.07 11.42
C PRO A 221 17.75 -9.32 10.24
N SER A 222 18.99 -9.63 9.92
CA SER A 222 19.68 -9.26 8.67
C SER A 222 20.29 -10.53 8.08
N THR A 223 20.02 -10.82 6.81
CA THR A 223 20.36 -12.10 6.20
C THR A 223 21.43 -11.95 5.12
N ASP A 224 22.33 -12.93 5.06
CA ASP A 224 23.34 -13.09 4.02
C ASP A 224 23.04 -14.37 3.24
N ILE A 225 22.63 -14.24 1.98
CA ILE A 225 22.22 -15.37 1.14
C ILE A 225 23.42 -16.18 0.61
N GLU A 226 24.59 -15.54 0.45
CA GLU A 226 25.82 -16.19 0.00
C GLU A 226 26.40 -17.07 1.11
N ARG A 227 26.44 -16.57 2.35
CA ARG A 227 26.88 -17.32 3.53
C ARG A 227 25.81 -18.24 4.12
N LYS A 228 24.56 -18.05 3.68
CA LYS A 228 23.38 -18.72 4.28
C LYS A 228 23.33 -18.54 5.79
N SER A 229 23.44 -17.29 6.24
CA SER A 229 23.41 -16.91 7.64
C SER A 229 22.39 -15.84 7.93
N VAL A 230 21.97 -15.76 9.19
CA VAL A 230 21.19 -14.66 9.73
C VAL A 230 21.94 -14.01 10.89
N LYS A 231 22.00 -12.69 10.88
CA LYS A 231 22.49 -11.87 11.98
C LYS A 231 21.28 -11.28 12.71
N LEU A 232 21.12 -11.63 13.99
CA LEU A 232 20.04 -11.13 14.84
C LEU A 232 20.57 -10.01 15.73
N ALA A 233 20.09 -8.79 15.55
CA ALA A 233 20.34 -7.68 16.46
C ALA A 233 19.23 -7.63 17.52
N PHE A 234 19.60 -7.34 18.78
CA PHE A 234 18.69 -7.30 19.91
C PHE A 234 18.61 -5.91 20.52
N ASP A 235 17.40 -5.45 20.76
CA ASP A 235 17.14 -4.32 21.63
C ASP A 235 16.51 -4.82 22.91
N ILE A 236 17.23 -4.64 24.03
CA ILE A 236 16.86 -5.22 25.33
C ILE A 236 16.77 -4.11 26.37
N ILE A 237 15.60 -4.00 26.96
CA ILE A 237 15.36 -3.10 28.09
C ILE A 237 15.93 -3.71 29.37
N GLY A 238 16.66 -2.90 30.16
CA GLY A 238 17.15 -3.27 31.47
C GLY A 238 18.31 -4.28 31.47
N ALA A 239 18.99 -4.48 30.33
CA ALA A 239 20.19 -5.31 30.22
C ALA A 239 21.33 -4.80 31.11
N LYS A 240 22.10 -5.72 31.70
CA LYS A 240 23.26 -5.43 32.55
C LYS A 240 24.60 -5.90 31.95
N GLY A 241 24.56 -6.54 30.77
CA GLY A 241 25.72 -7.02 30.03
C GLY A 241 26.23 -8.39 30.46
N ASN A 242 25.53 -9.09 31.35
CA ASN A 242 25.85 -10.44 31.79
C ASN A 242 24.75 -11.47 31.46
N GLU A 243 23.83 -11.08 30.63
CA GLU A 243 22.75 -11.95 30.13
C GLU A 243 23.29 -12.98 29.16
N GLU A 244 22.58 -14.09 29.09
CA GLU A 244 22.77 -15.18 28.15
C GLU A 244 21.55 -15.31 27.27
N VAL A 245 21.74 -15.65 26.02
CA VAL A 245 20.64 -15.89 25.10
C VAL A 245 20.77 -17.28 24.50
N LYS A 246 19.68 -18.04 24.53
CA LYS A 246 19.51 -19.30 23.80
C LYS A 246 18.56 -19.06 22.64
N ILE A 247 18.99 -19.43 21.42
CA ILE A 247 18.21 -19.30 20.19
C ILE A 247 18.10 -20.68 19.56
N GLU A 248 16.88 -21.09 19.29
CA GLU A 248 16.57 -22.28 18.50
C GLU A 248 16.01 -21.81 17.15
N VAL A 249 16.63 -22.23 16.05
CA VAL A 249 16.13 -22.04 14.69
C VAL A 249 15.33 -23.27 14.30
N LEU A 250 14.10 -23.07 13.87
CA LEU A 250 13.19 -24.14 13.49
C LEU A 250 12.84 -24.08 12.00
N ASP A 251 12.85 -25.23 11.36
CA ASP A 251 12.37 -25.50 10.03
C ASP A 251 11.17 -26.45 10.11
N ASP A 252 9.99 -26.00 9.66
CA ASP A 252 8.73 -26.73 9.74
C ASP A 252 8.50 -27.37 11.13
N GLY A 253 8.75 -26.58 12.17
CA GLY A 253 8.59 -26.98 13.56
C GLY A 253 9.71 -27.85 14.15
N LYS A 254 10.73 -28.24 13.35
CA LYS A 254 11.88 -29.01 13.83
C LYS A 254 13.06 -28.08 14.10
N VAL A 255 13.70 -28.24 15.27
CA VAL A 255 14.93 -27.50 15.59
C VAL A 255 16.06 -28.00 14.70
N ILE A 256 16.59 -27.11 13.85
CA ILE A 256 17.72 -27.38 12.95
C ILE A 256 19.05 -26.82 13.48
N LYS A 257 19.00 -25.82 14.35
CA LYS A 257 20.15 -25.19 14.98
C LYS A 257 19.82 -24.68 16.37
N THR A 258 20.74 -24.82 17.29
CA THR A 258 20.69 -24.20 18.62
C THR A 258 21.97 -23.43 18.85
N VAL A 259 21.85 -22.18 19.30
CA VAL A 259 22.97 -21.34 19.75
C VAL A 259 22.68 -20.89 21.18
N GLU A 260 23.65 -21.07 22.08
CA GLU A 260 23.56 -20.61 23.47
C GLU A 260 24.89 -19.93 23.84
N GLN A 261 24.83 -18.66 24.16
CA GLN A 261 26.01 -17.87 24.48
C GLN A 261 25.66 -16.59 25.23
N LYS A 262 26.69 -15.90 25.71
CA LYS A 262 26.51 -14.55 26.26
C LYS A 262 25.89 -13.61 25.22
N LEU A 263 24.96 -12.77 25.66
CA LEU A 263 24.34 -11.76 24.84
C LEU A 263 25.39 -10.84 24.25
N ARG A 264 25.24 -10.51 22.96
CA ARG A 264 26.01 -9.50 22.23
C ARG A 264 25.00 -8.61 21.48
N ASP A 265 25.44 -7.45 21.06
CA ASP A 265 24.61 -6.52 20.27
C ASP A 265 24.02 -7.17 19.02
N ALA A 266 24.77 -8.10 18.42
CA ALA A 266 24.27 -8.91 17.31
C ALA A 266 24.91 -10.31 17.33
N MET A 267 24.13 -11.30 16.88
CA MET A 267 24.52 -12.71 16.84
C MET A 267 24.33 -13.26 15.44
N GLU A 268 25.39 -13.84 14.88
CA GLU A 268 25.35 -14.50 13.58
C GLU A 268 25.13 -16.00 13.75
N ILE A 269 24.20 -16.55 12.95
CA ILE A 269 23.77 -17.95 13.00
C ILE A 269 23.76 -18.49 11.57
N ASP A 270 24.61 -19.50 11.31
CA ASP A 270 24.57 -20.22 10.05
C ASP A 270 23.32 -21.09 9.97
N VAL A 271 22.67 -21.07 8.81
CA VAL A 271 21.49 -21.87 8.48
C VAL A 271 21.84 -22.81 7.31
N PRO A 272 22.47 -23.96 7.60
CA PRO A 272 22.93 -24.89 6.55
C PRO A 272 21.75 -25.35 5.68
N ASN A 273 21.97 -25.43 4.37
CA ASN A 273 20.95 -25.83 3.39
C ASN A 273 19.71 -24.93 3.36
N ALA A 274 19.87 -23.67 3.78
CA ALA A 274 18.76 -22.73 3.77
C ALA A 274 18.15 -22.56 2.37
N VAL A 275 16.83 -22.59 2.32
CA VAL A 275 16.02 -22.25 1.16
C VAL A 275 15.77 -20.74 1.18
N LEU A 276 16.04 -20.09 0.06
CA LEU A 276 15.81 -18.65 -0.07
C LEU A 276 14.32 -18.38 -0.26
N TRP A 277 13.87 -17.29 0.34
CA TRP A 277 12.49 -16.82 0.20
C TRP A 277 12.24 -16.25 -1.21
N SER A 278 11.17 -16.68 -1.84
CA SER A 278 10.65 -16.10 -3.10
C SER A 278 9.13 -16.20 -3.15
N PRO A 279 8.47 -15.54 -4.12
CA PRO A 279 7.02 -15.70 -4.35
C PRO A 279 6.56 -17.15 -4.55
N GLU A 280 7.40 -17.99 -5.16
CA GLU A 280 7.11 -19.39 -5.44
C GLU A 280 7.49 -20.31 -4.27
N SER A 281 8.41 -19.85 -3.40
CA SER A 281 8.91 -20.59 -2.24
C SER A 281 9.04 -19.67 -1.03
N PRO A 282 7.93 -19.29 -0.38
CA PRO A 282 7.92 -18.32 0.71
C PRO A 282 8.38 -18.94 2.04
N LYS A 283 9.63 -19.46 2.07
CA LYS A 283 10.18 -20.17 3.21
C LYS A 283 10.47 -19.23 4.37
N LEU A 284 9.84 -19.52 5.52
CA LEU A 284 10.09 -18.86 6.79
C LEU A 284 10.78 -19.83 7.76
N TYR A 285 11.77 -19.32 8.48
CA TYR A 285 12.44 -20.01 9.59
C TYR A 285 11.97 -19.39 10.89
N HIS A 286 11.46 -20.22 11.81
CA HIS A 286 10.97 -19.74 13.10
C HIS A 286 12.09 -19.73 14.14
N LEU A 287 11.93 -18.86 15.15
CA LEU A 287 12.85 -18.67 16.24
C LEU A 287 12.16 -18.84 17.59
N ASN A 288 12.75 -19.69 18.48
CA ASN A 288 12.50 -19.61 19.91
C ASN A 288 13.69 -18.92 20.56
N ILE A 289 13.46 -17.82 21.26
CA ILE A 289 14.51 -17.02 21.89
C ILE A 289 14.25 -16.95 23.38
N VAL A 290 15.23 -17.33 24.18
CA VAL A 290 15.19 -17.28 25.63
C VAL A 290 16.33 -16.41 26.13
N LEU A 291 16.00 -15.33 26.82
CA LEU A 291 16.93 -14.48 27.52
C LEU A 291 17.02 -14.94 28.99
N SER A 292 18.22 -15.10 29.51
CA SER A 292 18.45 -15.56 30.89
C SER A 292 19.64 -14.85 31.55
N ASN A 293 19.72 -14.96 32.87
CA ASN A 293 20.86 -14.51 33.63
C ASN A 293 21.07 -15.44 34.82
N GLY A 294 22.26 -16.09 34.89
CA GLY A 294 22.59 -17.04 35.96
C GLY A 294 21.60 -18.21 36.05
N GLY A 295 21.10 -18.73 34.93
CA GLY A 295 20.11 -19.81 34.86
C GLY A 295 18.65 -19.38 35.09
N ARG A 296 18.40 -18.12 35.49
CA ARG A 296 17.04 -17.58 35.62
C ARG A 296 16.57 -17.01 34.30
N VAL A 297 15.44 -17.48 33.81
CA VAL A 297 14.80 -16.93 32.60
C VAL A 297 14.26 -15.53 32.88
N LEU A 298 14.63 -14.59 32.02
CA LEU A 298 14.19 -13.18 32.04
C LEU A 298 13.08 -12.92 31.03
N ASP A 299 13.18 -13.49 29.82
CA ASP A 299 12.17 -13.33 28.77
C ASP A 299 12.15 -14.55 27.83
N ARG A 300 11.00 -14.78 27.19
CA ARG A 300 10.80 -15.78 26.15
C ARG A 300 9.99 -15.16 25.02
N VAL A 301 10.51 -15.21 23.83
CA VAL A 301 9.81 -14.70 22.65
C VAL A 301 9.91 -15.70 21.49
N LYS A 302 8.88 -15.72 20.66
CA LYS A 302 8.92 -16.38 19.36
C LYS A 302 9.06 -15.31 18.29
N SER A 303 9.83 -15.63 17.25
CA SER A 303 10.06 -14.75 16.12
C SER A 303 10.23 -15.58 14.85
N TYR A 304 10.61 -14.97 13.74
CA TYR A 304 10.94 -15.65 12.50
C TYR A 304 11.87 -14.80 11.63
N PHE A 305 12.36 -15.37 10.55
CA PHE A 305 13.08 -14.67 9.48
C PHE A 305 12.97 -15.43 8.17
N ALA A 306 13.34 -14.78 7.08
CA ALA A 306 13.53 -15.42 5.78
C ALA A 306 14.84 -14.95 5.16
N LEU A 307 15.55 -15.86 4.47
CA LEU A 307 16.76 -15.49 3.74
C LEU A 307 16.38 -14.97 2.37
N ARG A 308 16.63 -13.70 2.13
CA ARG A 308 16.44 -13.08 0.82
C ARG A 308 17.36 -11.88 0.65
N LYS A 309 17.62 -11.51 -0.61
CA LYS A 309 18.32 -10.28 -0.99
C LYS A 309 17.54 -9.58 -2.09
N VAL A 310 17.40 -8.27 -1.99
CA VAL A 310 16.85 -7.40 -3.03
C VAL A 310 17.93 -6.40 -3.44
N ASP A 311 18.19 -6.30 -4.73
CA ASP A 311 19.14 -5.32 -5.28
C ASP A 311 18.78 -4.97 -6.74
N ALA A 312 19.51 -4.00 -7.31
CA ALA A 312 19.43 -3.62 -8.71
C ALA A 312 20.63 -4.20 -9.47
N ARG A 313 20.37 -4.88 -10.58
CA ARG A 313 21.43 -5.43 -11.46
C ARG A 313 21.09 -5.23 -12.93
N LYS A 314 22.11 -5.20 -13.75
CA LYS A 314 21.95 -5.19 -15.21
C LYS A 314 21.65 -6.59 -15.71
N ASP A 315 20.63 -6.69 -16.58
CA ASP A 315 20.37 -7.89 -17.36
C ASP A 315 21.37 -8.03 -18.54
N GLU A 316 21.22 -9.08 -19.34
CA GLU A 316 22.05 -9.37 -20.50
C GLU A 316 21.98 -8.31 -21.61
N CYS A 317 20.91 -7.51 -21.65
CA CYS A 317 20.73 -6.37 -22.54
C CYS A 317 21.34 -5.08 -21.99
N GLY A 318 21.77 -5.08 -20.73
CA GLY A 318 22.33 -3.94 -20.02
C GLY A 318 21.28 -3.04 -19.34
N TYR A 319 20.02 -3.48 -19.24
CA TYR A 319 18.95 -2.79 -18.54
C TYR A 319 19.00 -3.06 -17.04
N ASN A 320 18.83 -2.03 -16.21
CA ASN A 320 18.73 -2.21 -14.77
C ASN A 320 17.39 -2.88 -14.42
N ARG A 321 17.48 -3.97 -13.65
CA ARG A 321 16.35 -4.77 -13.19
C ARG A 321 16.27 -4.83 -11.68
N ILE A 322 15.06 -4.96 -11.17
CA ILE A 322 14.84 -5.45 -9.80
C ILE A 322 15.30 -6.90 -9.76
N CYS A 323 16.15 -7.24 -8.80
CA CYS A 323 16.59 -8.61 -8.57
C CYS A 323 16.16 -9.08 -7.19
N LEU A 324 15.68 -10.31 -7.13
CA LEU A 324 15.49 -11.07 -5.89
C LEU A 324 16.48 -12.24 -5.89
N ASN A 325 17.27 -12.35 -4.81
CA ASN A 325 18.27 -13.43 -4.68
C ASN A 325 19.24 -13.48 -5.87
N ASN A 326 19.70 -12.31 -6.32
CA ASN A 326 20.60 -12.12 -7.46
C ASN A 326 20.00 -12.45 -8.85
N GLN A 327 18.73 -12.78 -8.96
CA GLN A 327 18.04 -13.06 -10.22
C GLN A 327 17.05 -11.96 -10.56
N PRO A 328 17.02 -11.48 -11.81
CA PRO A 328 15.99 -10.54 -12.27
C PRO A 328 14.59 -11.12 -12.03
N ILE A 329 13.70 -10.29 -11.51
CA ILE A 329 12.29 -10.64 -11.29
C ILE A 329 11.41 -9.50 -11.77
N PHE A 330 10.41 -9.80 -12.61
CA PHE A 330 9.39 -8.84 -12.93
C PHE A 330 8.36 -8.79 -11.80
N GLN A 331 8.16 -7.61 -11.19
CA GLN A 331 7.18 -7.43 -10.14
C GLN A 331 5.87 -6.92 -10.75
N TYR A 332 4.80 -7.71 -10.59
CA TYR A 332 3.48 -7.36 -11.07
C TYR A 332 2.43 -7.52 -9.98
N GLY A 333 1.72 -6.45 -9.69
CA GLY A 333 0.70 -6.44 -8.66
C GLY A 333 -0.26 -5.26 -8.77
N PRO A 334 -1.30 -5.22 -7.92
CA PRO A 334 -2.21 -4.10 -7.87
C PRO A 334 -1.78 -3.06 -6.85
N LEU A 335 -2.30 -1.84 -7.03
CA LEU A 335 -2.38 -0.80 -6.02
C LEU A 335 -3.42 -1.22 -4.98
N ASP A 336 -3.05 -1.24 -3.71
CA ASP A 336 -3.94 -1.60 -2.61
C ASP A 336 -4.14 -0.43 -1.65
N GLN A 337 -5.33 0.15 -1.67
CA GLN A 337 -5.73 1.25 -0.79
C GLN A 337 -5.95 0.78 0.65
N GLY A 338 -6.32 -0.50 0.84
CA GLY A 338 -6.59 -1.07 2.17
C GLY A 338 -7.84 -0.55 2.85
N TRP A 339 -8.85 -0.13 2.10
CA TRP A 339 -10.12 0.38 2.62
C TRP A 339 -11.23 -0.67 2.57
N TRP A 340 -12.12 -0.62 3.56
CA TRP A 340 -13.22 -1.55 3.77
C TRP A 340 -14.56 -0.81 3.91
N PRO A 341 -15.65 -1.32 3.33
CA PRO A 341 -16.94 -0.62 3.40
C PRO A 341 -17.51 -0.54 4.81
N ASP A 342 -17.15 -1.48 5.66
CA ASP A 342 -17.66 -1.66 7.01
C ASP A 342 -16.72 -1.13 8.10
N GLY A 343 -15.41 -1.23 7.91
CA GLY A 343 -14.40 -0.85 8.89
C GLY A 343 -13.48 0.30 8.48
N LEU A 344 -13.62 0.85 7.26
CA LEU A 344 -12.76 1.87 6.66
C LEU A 344 -11.30 1.40 6.59
N LEU A 345 -10.37 2.00 7.34
CA LEU A 345 -8.98 1.53 7.36
C LEU A 345 -8.79 0.21 8.11
N THR A 346 -9.76 -0.23 8.92
CA THR A 346 -9.69 -1.47 9.69
C THR A 346 -10.45 -2.57 8.98
N PRO A 347 -9.80 -3.65 8.53
CA PRO A 347 -10.52 -4.83 8.03
C PRO A 347 -11.49 -5.38 9.09
N PRO A 348 -12.66 -5.92 8.69
CA PRO A 348 -13.63 -6.46 9.66
C PRO A 348 -13.07 -7.61 10.49
N SER A 349 -12.15 -8.39 9.93
CA SER A 349 -11.44 -9.46 10.61
C SER A 349 -10.09 -9.73 9.97
N GLU A 350 -9.26 -10.49 10.68
CA GLU A 350 -7.98 -10.99 10.15
C GLU A 350 -8.19 -11.91 8.94
N GLU A 351 -9.25 -12.73 8.95
CA GLU A 351 -9.63 -13.58 7.83
C GLU A 351 -9.97 -12.76 6.58
N ALA A 352 -10.73 -11.67 6.72
CA ALA A 352 -11.04 -10.76 5.64
C ALA A 352 -9.78 -10.16 5.01
N MET A 353 -8.85 -9.69 5.85
CA MET A 353 -7.56 -9.15 5.40
C MET A 353 -6.72 -10.19 4.65
N LEU A 354 -6.65 -11.41 5.15
CA LEU A 354 -5.96 -12.53 4.52
C LEU A 354 -6.62 -12.92 3.18
N TRP A 355 -7.95 -12.85 3.09
CA TRP A 355 -8.70 -13.19 1.90
C TRP A 355 -8.29 -12.33 0.69
N ASP A 356 -8.17 -11.01 0.84
CA ASP A 356 -7.72 -10.12 -0.24
C ASP A 356 -6.36 -10.60 -0.82
N MET A 357 -5.39 -10.92 0.04
CA MET A 357 -4.07 -11.40 -0.38
C MET A 357 -4.12 -12.76 -1.09
N VAL A 358 -4.95 -13.69 -0.58
CA VAL A 358 -5.13 -15.01 -1.18
C VAL A 358 -5.76 -14.89 -2.57
N GLN A 359 -6.73 -13.98 -2.76
CA GLN A 359 -7.30 -13.72 -4.07
C GLN A 359 -6.24 -13.18 -5.04
N LEU A 360 -5.41 -12.23 -4.61
CA LEU A 360 -4.34 -11.68 -5.46
C LEU A 360 -3.34 -12.76 -5.89
N LYS A 361 -2.96 -13.68 -4.99
CA LYS A 361 -2.12 -14.84 -5.37
C LYS A 361 -2.81 -15.75 -6.38
N LYS A 362 -4.10 -16.05 -6.21
CA LYS A 362 -4.89 -16.85 -7.17
C LYS A 362 -4.97 -16.19 -8.55
N MET A 363 -5.04 -14.87 -8.59
CA MET A 363 -5.00 -14.07 -9.82
C MET A 363 -3.63 -14.10 -10.50
N GLY A 364 -2.58 -14.63 -9.85
CA GLY A 364 -1.23 -14.70 -10.40
C GLY A 364 -0.37 -13.47 -10.16
N PHE A 365 -0.75 -12.58 -9.25
CA PHE A 365 0.11 -11.49 -8.81
C PHE A 365 1.23 -11.99 -7.88
N ASN A 366 2.42 -11.41 -8.00
CA ASN A 366 3.57 -11.71 -7.13
C ASN A 366 3.96 -10.56 -6.20
N MET A 367 3.28 -9.41 -6.29
CA MET A 367 3.52 -8.26 -5.42
C MET A 367 2.22 -7.47 -5.14
N ILE A 368 2.29 -6.57 -4.17
CA ILE A 368 1.26 -5.57 -3.83
C ILE A 368 1.99 -4.24 -3.61
N ARG A 369 1.47 -3.13 -4.14
CA ARG A 369 1.85 -1.79 -3.69
C ARG A 369 0.84 -1.33 -2.63
N LYS A 370 1.26 -1.32 -1.36
CA LYS A 370 0.47 -0.76 -0.26
C LYS A 370 0.51 0.76 -0.33
N HIS A 371 -0.62 1.31 -0.75
CA HIS A 371 -0.72 2.72 -1.13
C HIS A 371 -1.03 3.60 0.07
N ILE A 372 -0.06 4.45 0.43
CA ILE A 372 -0.14 5.53 1.44
C ILE A 372 -0.90 5.15 2.73
N LYS A 373 -0.71 3.93 3.22
CA LYS A 373 -1.28 3.37 4.45
C LYS A 373 -0.28 2.43 5.11
N VAL A 374 -0.25 2.38 6.44
CA VAL A 374 0.48 1.38 7.22
C VAL A 374 -0.51 0.40 7.84
N GLU A 375 -0.39 -0.87 7.48
CA GLU A 375 -1.28 -1.93 7.94
C GLU A 375 -0.91 -2.46 9.35
N PRO A 376 -1.82 -3.22 10.01
CA PRO A 376 -1.45 -4.06 11.15
C PRO A 376 -0.32 -5.03 10.78
N GLU A 377 0.54 -5.38 11.75
CA GLU A 377 1.75 -6.19 11.47
C GLU A 377 1.44 -7.59 10.95
N GLN A 378 0.26 -8.14 11.24
CA GLN A 378 -0.23 -9.39 10.66
C GLN A 378 -0.31 -9.37 9.13
N TYR A 379 -0.62 -8.21 8.53
CA TYR A 379 -0.66 -8.05 7.07
C TYR A 379 0.68 -8.41 6.42
N TYR A 380 1.77 -7.89 6.97
CA TYR A 380 3.12 -8.16 6.45
C TYR A 380 3.56 -9.59 6.70
N TYR A 381 3.19 -10.17 7.84
CA TYR A 381 3.43 -11.59 8.12
C TYR A 381 2.71 -12.51 7.13
N TYR A 382 1.48 -12.18 6.74
CA TYR A 382 0.76 -12.92 5.70
C TYR A 382 1.39 -12.74 4.33
N ALA A 383 1.85 -11.55 3.98
CA ALA A 383 2.60 -11.33 2.75
C ALA A 383 3.90 -12.17 2.73
N ASP A 384 4.64 -12.22 3.85
CA ASP A 384 5.82 -13.07 4.01
C ASP A 384 5.50 -14.55 3.80
N SER A 385 4.41 -15.03 4.38
CA SER A 385 4.03 -16.45 4.35
C SER A 385 3.37 -16.88 3.02
N LEU A 386 2.74 -15.96 2.30
CA LEU A 386 2.13 -16.20 0.99
C LEU A 386 3.10 -15.98 -0.18
N GLY A 387 4.26 -15.37 0.05
CA GLY A 387 5.19 -14.98 -1.01
C GLY A 387 4.66 -13.83 -1.87
N LEU A 388 4.14 -12.78 -1.23
CA LEU A 388 3.78 -11.55 -1.91
C LEU A 388 4.82 -10.48 -1.61
N MET A 389 5.58 -10.07 -2.61
CA MET A 389 6.48 -8.92 -2.50
C MET A 389 5.67 -7.65 -2.24
N MET A 390 6.27 -6.66 -1.58
CA MET A 390 5.56 -5.45 -1.22
C MET A 390 6.35 -4.19 -1.50
N TRP A 391 5.70 -3.22 -2.11
CA TRP A 391 6.08 -1.81 -2.07
C TRP A 391 5.28 -1.14 -0.98
N GLN A 392 5.96 -0.54 -0.02
CA GLN A 392 5.35 0.17 1.09
C GLN A 392 5.48 1.68 0.89
N ASP A 393 4.36 2.35 0.68
CA ASP A 393 4.33 3.80 0.59
C ASP A 393 4.37 4.44 1.98
N MET A 394 5.08 5.56 2.10
CA MET A 394 4.87 6.50 3.19
C MET A 394 3.52 7.21 3.02
N VAL A 395 2.83 7.44 4.11
CA VAL A 395 1.56 8.16 4.11
C VAL A 395 1.78 9.62 3.72
N SER A 396 1.08 10.07 2.66
CA SER A 396 1.23 11.43 2.13
C SER A 396 0.80 12.47 3.16
N GLY A 397 1.67 13.46 3.38
CA GLY A 397 1.49 14.51 4.39
C GLY A 397 1.18 15.86 3.77
N PHE A 398 -0.09 16.23 3.69
CA PHE A 398 -0.56 17.51 3.15
C PHE A 398 -1.94 17.84 3.71
N ALA A 399 -2.39 19.11 3.60
CA ALA A 399 -3.74 19.51 3.97
C ALA A 399 -4.74 19.17 2.85
N THR A 400 -5.69 20.01 2.55
CA THR A 400 -6.65 19.73 1.47
C THR A 400 -5.97 19.77 0.10
N SER A 401 -6.48 18.98 -0.85
CA SER A 401 -6.02 19.04 -2.25
C SER A 401 -6.19 20.42 -2.91
N ARG A 402 -6.85 21.36 -2.24
CA ARG A 402 -7.06 22.75 -2.70
C ARG A 402 -5.88 23.67 -2.39
N LYS A 403 -4.99 23.30 -1.46
CA LYS A 403 -3.73 24.03 -1.20
C LYS A 403 -2.70 23.64 -2.26
N LYS A 404 -2.67 24.40 -3.35
CA LYS A 404 -1.85 24.10 -4.52
C LYS A 404 -0.36 24.05 -4.24
N GLU A 405 0.13 24.79 -3.25
CA GLU A 405 1.52 24.80 -2.83
C GLU A 405 1.97 23.46 -2.23
N GLU A 406 1.06 22.73 -1.59
CA GLU A 406 1.33 21.42 -0.99
C GLU A 406 1.24 20.26 -2.01
N HIS A 407 0.82 20.55 -3.22
CA HIS A 407 0.70 19.61 -4.31
C HIS A 407 1.60 20.04 -5.47
N VAL A 408 2.78 19.43 -5.53
CA VAL A 408 3.80 19.79 -6.53
C VAL A 408 3.32 19.42 -7.92
N ASN A 409 3.18 20.42 -8.78
CA ASN A 409 2.71 20.21 -10.16
C ASN A 409 3.71 19.35 -10.95
N PRO A 410 3.27 18.44 -11.83
CA PRO A 410 4.14 17.60 -12.67
C PRO A 410 5.23 18.35 -13.46
N LEU A 411 5.00 19.61 -13.79
CA LEU A 411 5.98 20.45 -14.52
C LEU A 411 6.86 21.30 -13.58
N ALA A 412 6.63 21.25 -12.25
CA ALA A 412 7.41 22.03 -11.32
C ALA A 412 8.83 21.46 -11.15
N THR A 413 9.81 22.35 -11.13
CA THR A 413 11.22 22.01 -10.91
C THR A 413 11.61 22.09 -9.43
N THR A 414 10.74 22.63 -8.58
CA THR A 414 10.94 22.81 -7.14
C THR A 414 9.88 22.08 -6.35
N ASP A 415 10.26 21.63 -5.16
CA ASP A 415 9.36 21.01 -4.21
C ASP A 415 8.55 22.07 -3.43
N TRP A 416 7.56 21.60 -2.69
CA TRP A 416 6.86 22.42 -1.72
C TRP A 416 7.82 22.90 -0.61
N ASN A 417 7.76 24.19 -0.28
CA ASN A 417 8.48 24.75 0.86
C ASN A 417 7.67 24.48 2.15
N ALA A 418 7.77 23.26 2.65
CA ALA A 418 7.01 22.81 3.81
C ALA A 418 7.51 23.50 5.09
N PRO A 419 6.60 23.77 6.07
CA PRO A 419 6.99 24.23 7.39
C PRO A 419 7.94 23.24 8.08
N GLU A 420 8.91 23.74 8.84
CA GLU A 420 9.91 22.91 9.52
C GLU A 420 9.27 21.89 10.48
N GLU A 421 8.22 22.29 11.19
CA GLU A 421 7.49 21.40 12.10
C GLU A 421 6.83 20.25 11.33
N HIS A 422 6.20 20.52 10.18
CA HIS A 422 5.65 19.49 9.30
C HIS A 422 6.73 18.51 8.84
N THR A 423 7.83 19.05 8.29
CA THR A 423 8.96 18.25 7.81
C THR A 423 9.52 17.33 8.89
N ARG A 424 9.69 17.86 10.11
CA ARG A 424 10.20 17.09 11.26
C ARG A 424 9.22 15.97 11.68
N GLN A 425 7.92 16.28 11.79
CA GLN A 425 6.90 15.30 12.18
C GLN A 425 6.75 14.22 11.11
N TRP A 426 6.67 14.59 9.84
CA TRP A 426 6.53 13.66 8.74
C TRP A 426 7.75 12.73 8.61
N GLN A 427 8.97 13.24 8.72
CA GLN A 427 10.19 12.42 8.74
C GLN A 427 10.21 11.49 9.96
N LYS A 428 9.79 11.95 11.13
CA LYS A 428 9.67 11.09 12.33
C LYS A 428 8.75 9.91 12.05
N GLU A 429 7.54 10.13 11.52
CA GLU A 429 6.58 9.08 11.20
C GLU A 429 7.14 8.11 10.14
N MET A 430 7.86 8.61 9.14
CA MET A 430 8.50 7.80 8.11
C MET A 430 9.57 6.86 8.69
N PHE A 431 10.47 7.38 9.50
CA PHE A 431 11.55 6.56 10.08
C PHE A 431 11.01 5.55 11.12
N GLU A 432 9.97 5.91 11.88
CA GLU A 432 9.26 4.98 12.76
C GLU A 432 8.58 3.85 11.96
N MET A 433 7.99 4.15 10.80
CA MET A 433 7.44 3.15 9.88
C MET A 433 8.55 2.19 9.40
N ILE A 434 9.68 2.72 8.93
CA ILE A 434 10.81 1.90 8.46
C ILE A 434 11.36 1.05 9.60
N ASP A 435 11.61 1.60 10.79
CA ASP A 435 12.15 0.87 11.94
C ASP A 435 11.29 -0.32 12.33
N ARG A 436 9.98 -0.16 12.24
CA ARG A 436 9.03 -1.22 12.53
C ARG A 436 8.96 -2.26 11.42
N LEU A 437 8.85 -1.82 10.19
CA LEU A 437 8.52 -2.68 9.07
C LEU A 437 9.74 -3.32 8.39
N ARG A 438 10.95 -2.82 8.59
CA ARG A 438 12.17 -3.43 8.02
C ARG A 438 12.47 -4.85 8.53
N PHE A 439 11.73 -5.32 9.52
CA PHE A 439 11.75 -6.73 9.93
C PHE A 439 11.23 -7.65 8.82
N TYR A 440 10.20 -7.22 8.05
CA TYR A 440 9.43 -8.07 7.15
C TYR A 440 10.13 -8.27 5.81
N PRO A 441 10.49 -9.54 5.45
CA PRO A 441 11.18 -9.85 4.20
C PRO A 441 10.35 -9.57 2.93
N CYS A 442 9.02 -9.58 2.99
CA CYS A 442 8.16 -9.26 1.85
C CYS A 442 8.38 -7.85 1.31
N ILE A 443 8.73 -6.88 2.17
CA ILE A 443 8.96 -5.50 1.73
C ILE A 443 10.25 -5.43 0.91
N THR A 444 10.10 -5.14 -0.37
CA THR A 444 11.20 -5.03 -1.34
C THR A 444 11.55 -3.59 -1.67
N THR A 445 10.60 -2.67 -1.49
CA THR A 445 10.75 -1.27 -1.89
C THR A 445 10.07 -0.34 -0.90
N TRP A 446 10.77 0.71 -0.50
CA TRP A 446 10.18 1.87 0.17
C TRP A 446 9.80 2.92 -0.87
N VAL A 447 8.57 3.42 -0.82
CA VAL A 447 8.08 4.52 -1.64
C VAL A 447 7.96 5.76 -0.77
N VAL A 448 8.75 6.81 -1.10
CA VAL A 448 8.87 7.99 -0.24
C VAL A 448 7.76 9.00 -0.50
N PHE A 449 7.57 9.40 -1.75
CA PHE A 449 6.52 10.34 -2.16
C PHE A 449 5.66 9.77 -3.28
N ASN A 450 4.37 10.12 -3.27
CA ASN A 450 3.42 9.80 -4.33
C ASN A 450 2.93 11.07 -5.02
N GLU A 451 3.08 11.13 -6.36
CA GLU A 451 2.44 12.10 -7.26
C GLU A 451 2.61 13.60 -6.87
N GLY A 452 3.66 13.93 -6.16
CA GLY A 452 3.91 15.30 -5.72
C GLY A 452 3.06 15.75 -4.52
N TRP A 453 2.27 14.86 -3.91
CA TRP A 453 1.41 15.20 -2.77
C TRP A 453 2.23 15.38 -1.50
N GLY A 454 2.30 16.63 -1.03
CA GLY A 454 3.13 16.99 0.12
C GLY A 454 4.64 16.79 -0.11
N GLN A 455 5.07 16.69 -1.36
CA GLN A 455 6.47 16.45 -1.73
C GLN A 455 7.34 17.66 -1.34
N HIS A 456 8.33 17.42 -0.46
CA HIS A 456 9.21 18.44 0.05
C HIS A 456 10.59 17.88 0.33
N ASN A 457 11.62 18.72 0.19
CA ASN A 457 13.03 18.36 0.46
C ASN A 457 13.43 16.99 -0.12
N THR A 458 12.90 16.62 -1.29
CA THR A 458 12.93 15.26 -1.85
C THR A 458 14.33 14.67 -1.88
N VAL A 459 15.31 15.38 -2.44
CA VAL A 459 16.68 14.87 -2.59
C VAL A 459 17.31 14.54 -1.24
N GLU A 460 17.12 15.43 -0.25
CA GLU A 460 17.66 15.24 1.09
C GLU A 460 17.01 14.04 1.79
N ILE A 461 15.66 13.98 1.77
CA ILE A 461 14.90 12.95 2.46
C ILE A 461 15.17 11.56 1.85
N VAL A 462 15.10 11.44 0.51
CA VAL A 462 15.37 10.16 -0.18
C VAL A 462 16.79 9.67 0.11
N ASN A 463 17.78 10.55 0.08
CA ASN A 463 19.16 10.18 0.42
C ASN A 463 19.33 9.78 1.90
N LYS A 464 18.54 10.34 2.83
CA LYS A 464 18.48 9.85 4.21
C LYS A 464 17.93 8.43 4.28
N VAL A 465 16.84 8.14 3.55
CA VAL A 465 16.22 6.81 3.51
C VAL A 465 17.19 5.77 2.95
N ILE A 466 17.87 6.05 1.83
CA ILE A 466 18.90 5.17 1.24
C ILE A 466 19.97 4.80 2.26
N LYS A 467 20.41 5.76 3.08
CA LYS A 467 21.41 5.52 4.13
C LYS A 467 20.86 4.79 5.35
N TYR A 468 19.56 4.91 5.58
CA TYR A 468 18.91 4.35 6.77
C TYR A 468 18.56 2.87 6.61
N ASP A 469 18.14 2.46 5.43
CA ASP A 469 17.90 1.07 5.07
C ASP A 469 18.44 0.78 3.66
N ASP A 470 19.60 0.16 3.59
CA ASP A 470 20.29 -0.26 2.36
C ASP A 470 19.89 -1.69 1.89
N THR A 471 18.90 -2.29 2.55
CA THR A 471 18.48 -3.68 2.28
C THR A 471 17.21 -3.76 1.41
N ARG A 472 16.67 -2.61 0.99
CA ARG A 472 15.51 -2.44 0.10
C ARG A 472 15.83 -1.42 -0.98
N LEU A 473 15.10 -1.52 -2.09
CA LEU A 473 15.12 -0.49 -3.13
C LEU A 473 14.30 0.73 -2.69
N ILE A 474 14.66 1.89 -3.21
CA ILE A 474 13.99 3.15 -2.90
C ILE A 474 13.36 3.73 -4.17
N ASN A 475 12.04 3.83 -4.16
CA ASN A 475 11.29 4.64 -5.11
C ASN A 475 11.12 6.04 -4.50
N GLY A 476 11.94 6.99 -4.93
CA GLY A 476 11.98 8.31 -4.32
C GLY A 476 10.70 9.11 -4.53
N VAL A 477 10.15 9.03 -5.75
CA VAL A 477 8.87 9.67 -6.11
C VAL A 477 8.19 8.78 -7.14
N THR A 478 6.94 8.39 -6.90
CA THR A 478 6.14 7.69 -7.90
C THR A 478 5.41 8.67 -8.81
N GLY A 479 5.26 8.29 -10.07
CA GLY A 479 4.47 9.03 -11.06
C GLY A 479 5.23 10.17 -11.72
N TRP A 480 4.93 11.37 -11.34
CA TRP A 480 5.54 12.59 -11.89
C TRP A 480 6.36 13.32 -10.82
N THR A 481 7.00 14.43 -11.18
CA THR A 481 7.84 15.23 -10.27
C THR A 481 9.15 14.56 -9.83
N ASP A 482 9.71 13.66 -10.64
CA ASP A 482 11.01 13.04 -10.40
C ASP A 482 12.10 14.08 -10.07
N ARG A 483 12.99 13.76 -9.13
CA ARG A 483 14.12 14.60 -8.70
C ARG A 483 15.48 13.95 -8.92
N GLY A 484 15.54 12.88 -9.69
CA GLY A 484 16.78 12.18 -10.03
C GLY A 484 17.41 11.41 -8.88
N VAL A 485 16.63 11.01 -7.87
CA VAL A 485 17.09 10.29 -6.67
C VAL A 485 16.31 9.00 -6.47
N GLY A 486 16.90 8.05 -5.74
CA GLY A 486 16.37 6.70 -5.56
C GLY A 486 16.80 5.74 -6.66
N ASP A 487 16.39 4.48 -6.54
CA ASP A 487 16.80 3.39 -7.42
C ASP A 487 15.91 3.29 -8.67
N MET A 488 14.74 3.90 -8.66
CA MET A 488 13.71 3.75 -9.67
C MET A 488 13.41 5.08 -10.37
N TYR A 489 13.06 5.00 -11.66
CA TYR A 489 12.36 6.06 -12.37
C TYR A 489 10.94 5.54 -12.63
N ASP A 490 9.98 6.14 -11.97
CA ASP A 490 8.59 5.72 -11.95
C ASP A 490 7.73 6.60 -12.85
N VAL A 491 6.74 5.98 -13.51
CA VAL A 491 5.75 6.65 -14.34
C VAL A 491 4.36 6.23 -13.91
N HIS A 492 3.42 7.19 -13.81
CA HIS A 492 1.98 6.92 -13.76
C HIS A 492 1.37 7.26 -15.11
N ASN A 493 0.69 6.31 -15.73
CA ASN A 493 0.09 6.53 -17.05
C ASN A 493 -1.30 5.89 -17.19
N TYR A 494 -2.32 6.71 -17.23
CA TYR A 494 -3.70 6.27 -17.32
C TYR A 494 -4.36 6.60 -18.66
N PRO A 495 -5.19 5.70 -19.18
CA PRO A 495 -5.50 4.35 -18.73
C PRO A 495 -4.63 3.26 -19.39
N VAL A 496 -3.52 3.61 -20.03
CA VAL A 496 -2.67 2.72 -20.83
C VAL A 496 -1.25 2.61 -20.30
N THR A 497 -0.45 1.73 -20.90
CA THR A 497 0.93 1.48 -20.48
C THR A 497 1.93 2.50 -21.03
N SER A 498 3.00 2.75 -20.29
CA SER A 498 4.17 3.55 -20.69
C SER A 498 5.37 3.19 -19.79
N MET A 499 6.55 3.67 -20.13
CA MET A 499 7.73 3.70 -19.26
C MET A 499 8.68 4.80 -19.70
N ILE A 500 9.61 5.19 -18.84
CA ILE A 500 10.81 5.89 -19.30
C ILE A 500 11.76 4.86 -19.88
N LEU A 501 12.19 5.07 -21.11
CA LEU A 501 13.12 4.18 -21.79
C LEU A 501 14.45 4.10 -21.04
N PRO A 502 15.12 2.93 -20.97
CA PRO A 502 16.37 2.75 -20.23
C PRO A 502 17.48 3.73 -20.57
N GLU A 503 17.55 4.19 -21.81
CA GLU A 503 18.48 5.24 -22.25
C GLU A 503 18.21 6.62 -21.64
N ASN A 504 17.02 6.85 -21.07
CA ASN A 504 16.57 8.14 -20.50
C ASN A 504 16.31 8.08 -18.99
N ASN A 505 16.45 6.93 -18.34
CA ASN A 505 16.08 6.73 -16.94
C ASN A 505 17.17 7.13 -15.92
N GLY A 506 18.27 7.73 -16.39
CA GLY A 506 19.38 8.14 -15.51
C GLY A 506 20.12 6.94 -14.85
N ASN A 507 20.22 5.82 -15.55
CA ASN A 507 20.80 4.56 -15.04
C ASN A 507 20.07 3.99 -13.82
N ARG A 508 18.77 4.26 -13.71
CA ARG A 508 17.85 3.71 -12.70
C ARG A 508 17.00 2.57 -13.27
N ILE A 509 16.19 1.96 -12.46
CA ILE A 509 15.23 0.94 -12.87
C ILE A 509 13.99 1.63 -13.44
N SER A 510 13.53 1.27 -14.63
CA SER A 510 12.28 1.77 -15.19
C SER A 510 11.11 0.97 -14.65
N VAL A 511 10.12 1.65 -14.04
CA VAL A 511 8.91 1.05 -13.47
C VAL A 511 7.66 1.86 -13.87
N LEU A 512 6.51 1.18 -13.87
CA LEU A 512 5.19 1.75 -14.12
C LEU A 512 4.37 1.63 -12.83
N GLY A 513 4.49 2.65 -11.96
CA GLY A 513 3.97 2.62 -10.60
C GLY A 513 2.46 2.68 -10.49
N GLU A 514 1.77 3.21 -11.52
CA GLU A 514 0.32 3.15 -11.65
C GLU A 514 -0.11 3.18 -13.11
N PHE A 515 -1.09 2.33 -13.47
CA PHE A 515 -1.68 2.33 -14.81
C PHE A 515 -3.05 1.64 -14.83
N GLY A 516 -3.74 1.72 -15.96
CA GLY A 516 -5.04 1.09 -16.17
C GLY A 516 -6.19 1.88 -15.55
N GLY A 517 -6.70 1.46 -14.41
CA GLY A 517 -7.76 2.16 -13.71
C GLY A 517 -9.10 2.13 -14.45
N TYR A 518 -9.45 1.00 -15.06
CA TYR A 518 -10.72 0.83 -15.78
C TYR A 518 -11.89 0.70 -14.80
N GLY A 519 -12.80 1.69 -14.81
CA GLY A 519 -13.97 1.73 -13.94
C GLY A 519 -15.16 0.98 -14.52
N TRP A 520 -15.66 -0.02 -13.78
CA TRP A 520 -16.94 -0.68 -14.03
C TRP A 520 -17.76 -0.74 -12.75
N ALA A 521 -18.81 0.09 -12.68
CA ALA A 521 -19.74 0.14 -11.57
C ALA A 521 -20.76 -1.00 -11.68
N ILE A 522 -20.77 -1.92 -10.74
CA ILE A 522 -21.76 -3.01 -10.63
C ILE A 522 -22.84 -2.58 -9.66
N LYS A 523 -24.08 -2.38 -10.16
CA LYS A 523 -25.15 -1.65 -9.49
C LYS A 523 -25.42 -2.08 -8.03
N GLU A 524 -25.44 -3.37 -7.74
CA GLU A 524 -25.76 -3.91 -6.41
C GLU A 524 -24.56 -3.84 -5.44
N HIS A 525 -23.37 -3.44 -5.93
CA HIS A 525 -22.10 -3.41 -5.21
C HIS A 525 -21.50 -2.00 -5.12
N ILE A 526 -22.30 -0.96 -5.32
CA ILE A 526 -21.91 0.44 -5.25
C ILE A 526 -22.01 0.93 -3.80
N TRP A 527 -20.99 1.60 -3.30
CA TRP A 527 -20.93 2.16 -1.96
C TRP A 527 -22.03 3.20 -1.68
N ASN A 528 -22.20 4.15 -2.60
CA ASN A 528 -23.20 5.19 -2.49
C ASN A 528 -23.80 5.47 -3.87
N PRO A 529 -25.06 5.10 -4.13
CA PRO A 529 -25.72 5.30 -5.43
C PRO A 529 -25.92 6.78 -5.80
N ASN A 530 -25.81 7.69 -4.84
CA ASN A 530 -25.92 9.14 -5.06
C ASN A 530 -24.54 9.81 -5.29
N MET A 531 -23.44 9.08 -5.17
CA MET A 531 -22.09 9.55 -5.45
C MET A 531 -21.75 9.30 -6.92
N ARG A 532 -21.00 10.23 -7.53
CA ARG A 532 -20.46 10.00 -8.87
C ARG A 532 -19.44 8.87 -8.82
N ASN A 533 -19.71 7.79 -9.54
CA ASN A 533 -18.73 6.73 -9.75
C ASN A 533 -17.57 7.23 -10.64
N TRP A 534 -16.36 6.86 -10.30
CA TRP A 534 -15.17 7.34 -10.93
C TRP A 534 -14.23 6.20 -11.36
N GLY A 535 -13.60 6.36 -12.51
CA GLY A 535 -12.53 5.54 -13.04
C GLY A 535 -11.81 6.31 -14.14
N TYR A 536 -10.56 5.98 -14.42
CA TYR A 536 -9.77 6.70 -15.46
C TYR A 536 -10.33 6.49 -16.88
N LYS A 537 -10.95 5.35 -17.11
CA LYS A 537 -11.79 5.06 -18.29
C LYS A 537 -12.96 4.20 -17.85
N ASN A 538 -14.18 4.67 -18.06
CA ASN A 538 -15.36 3.88 -17.78
C ASN A 538 -15.55 2.78 -18.82
N ILE A 539 -15.83 1.59 -18.34
CA ILE A 539 -16.08 0.38 -19.12
C ILE A 539 -17.51 -0.09 -18.82
N ASP A 540 -18.19 -0.59 -19.82
CA ASP A 540 -19.53 -1.13 -19.67
C ASP A 540 -19.52 -2.65 -19.90
N GLY A 541 -19.56 -3.39 -18.77
CA GLY A 541 -19.69 -4.83 -18.73
C GLY A 541 -18.38 -5.63 -18.71
N ALA A 542 -18.52 -6.88 -18.30
CA ALA A 542 -17.39 -7.78 -18.05
C ALA A 542 -16.52 -8.04 -19.27
N MET A 543 -17.12 -8.29 -20.45
CA MET A 543 -16.36 -8.61 -21.67
C MET A 543 -15.49 -7.43 -22.12
N ALA A 544 -16.04 -6.20 -22.08
CA ALA A 544 -15.27 -5.01 -22.42
C ALA A 544 -14.13 -4.75 -21.44
N LEU A 545 -14.33 -5.08 -20.16
CA LEU A 545 -13.27 -5.01 -19.14
C LEU A 545 -12.18 -6.06 -19.40
N ILE A 546 -12.56 -7.30 -19.68
CA ILE A 546 -11.62 -8.39 -20.01
C ILE A 546 -10.77 -8.03 -21.23
N ASP A 547 -11.39 -7.56 -22.31
CA ASP A 547 -10.69 -7.17 -23.54
C ASP A 547 -9.72 -5.99 -23.28
N SER A 548 -10.18 -4.97 -22.55
CA SER A 548 -9.36 -3.79 -22.24
C SER A 548 -8.19 -4.16 -21.32
N TYR A 549 -8.42 -4.98 -20.30
CA TYR A 549 -7.38 -5.47 -19.39
C TYR A 549 -6.36 -6.36 -20.11
N GLY A 550 -6.85 -7.32 -20.91
CA GLY A 550 -6.00 -8.20 -21.72
C GLY A 550 -5.11 -7.41 -22.69
N ARG A 551 -5.63 -6.30 -23.25
CA ARG A 551 -4.82 -5.39 -24.07
C ARG A 551 -3.67 -4.74 -23.27
N LEU A 552 -3.92 -4.30 -22.03
CA LEU A 552 -2.86 -3.76 -21.18
C LEU A 552 -1.76 -4.80 -20.88
N VAL A 553 -2.15 -6.03 -20.57
CA VAL A 553 -1.21 -7.14 -20.31
C VAL A 553 -0.37 -7.41 -21.56
N TYR A 554 -1.00 -7.44 -22.74
CA TYR A 554 -0.30 -7.63 -24.01
C TYR A 554 0.68 -6.48 -24.31
N ASP A 555 0.30 -5.24 -23.98
CA ASP A 555 1.19 -4.08 -24.16
C ASP A 555 2.40 -4.13 -23.22
N LEU A 556 2.24 -4.66 -21.98
CA LEU A 556 3.35 -4.83 -21.04
C LEU A 556 4.44 -5.77 -21.56
N GLU A 557 4.11 -6.81 -22.36
CA GLU A 557 5.09 -7.78 -22.86
C GLU A 557 6.28 -7.09 -23.55
N THR A 558 6.00 -6.12 -24.42
CA THR A 558 7.08 -5.39 -25.13
C THR A 558 7.82 -4.42 -24.25
N LEU A 559 7.18 -3.85 -23.23
CA LEU A 559 7.85 -2.99 -22.26
C LEU A 559 8.80 -3.79 -21.37
N ILE A 560 8.37 -4.96 -20.89
CA ILE A 560 9.18 -5.86 -20.06
C ILE A 560 10.44 -6.28 -20.83
N ALA A 561 10.29 -6.72 -22.08
CA ALA A 561 11.42 -7.06 -22.92
C ALA A 561 12.41 -5.88 -23.07
N GLN A 562 11.92 -4.64 -23.16
CA GLN A 562 12.71 -3.43 -23.36
C GLN A 562 13.17 -2.75 -22.06
N GLY A 563 13.02 -3.37 -20.88
CA GLY A 563 13.63 -2.86 -19.65
C GLY A 563 12.66 -2.51 -18.51
N LEU A 564 11.33 -2.60 -18.69
CA LEU A 564 10.37 -2.42 -17.59
C LEU A 564 10.55 -3.53 -16.56
N SER A 565 10.70 -3.17 -15.28
CA SER A 565 11.00 -4.11 -14.21
C SER A 565 9.86 -4.33 -13.22
N ALA A 566 8.89 -3.43 -13.17
CA ALA A 566 7.67 -3.59 -12.39
C ALA A 566 6.51 -2.83 -13.02
N ALA A 567 5.28 -3.31 -12.76
CA ALA A 567 4.06 -2.62 -13.13
C ALA A 567 2.97 -2.80 -12.04
N VAL A 568 2.24 -1.73 -11.74
CA VAL A 568 1.20 -1.70 -10.70
C VAL A 568 -0.13 -1.29 -11.32
N TYR A 569 -1.07 -2.25 -11.37
CA TYR A 569 -2.43 -1.97 -11.88
C TYR A 569 -3.30 -1.29 -10.82
N THR A 570 -4.03 -0.26 -11.18
CA THR A 570 -4.98 0.43 -10.31
C THR A 570 -6.40 -0.09 -10.55
N GLN A 571 -7.00 -0.92 -9.62
CA GLN A 571 -6.51 -1.27 -8.28
C GLN A 571 -7.06 -2.61 -7.78
N THR A 572 -6.76 -3.00 -6.53
CA THR A 572 -7.23 -4.25 -5.92
C THR A 572 -8.75 -4.32 -5.83
N THR A 573 -9.34 -3.39 -5.08
CA THR A 573 -10.80 -3.33 -4.86
C THR A 573 -11.33 -1.96 -5.25
N ASP A 574 -12.62 -1.86 -5.54
CA ASP A 574 -13.30 -0.59 -5.51
C ASP A 574 -13.16 0.03 -4.12
N VAL A 575 -13.16 1.36 -4.05
CA VAL A 575 -13.17 2.12 -2.80
C VAL A 575 -14.15 3.28 -2.92
N GLU A 576 -15.24 3.23 -2.17
CA GLU A 576 -16.30 4.25 -2.17
C GLU A 576 -16.78 4.63 -3.58
N GLY A 577 -16.49 5.84 -4.07
CA GLY A 577 -16.86 6.30 -5.42
C GLY A 577 -15.91 5.84 -6.52
N GLU A 578 -14.73 5.34 -6.20
CA GLU A 578 -13.74 4.85 -7.15
C GLU A 578 -13.99 3.38 -7.49
N VAL A 579 -14.45 3.11 -8.73
CA VAL A 579 -14.97 1.80 -9.17
C VAL A 579 -14.06 1.09 -10.18
N ASN A 580 -12.77 1.25 -10.05
CA ASN A 580 -11.72 0.68 -10.91
C ASN A 580 -10.97 -0.52 -10.31
N GLY A 581 -11.48 -1.06 -9.21
CA GLY A 581 -10.95 -2.29 -8.62
C GLY A 581 -11.20 -3.53 -9.49
N LEU A 582 -10.35 -4.54 -9.35
CA LEU A 582 -10.58 -5.89 -9.88
C LEU A 582 -11.66 -6.65 -9.09
N ILE A 583 -11.91 -6.22 -7.86
CA ILE A 583 -12.89 -6.78 -6.93
C ILE A 583 -13.81 -5.64 -6.47
N THR A 584 -15.10 -5.92 -6.29
CA THR A 584 -16.04 -4.92 -5.73
C THR A 584 -15.72 -4.56 -4.29
N TYR A 585 -16.18 -3.39 -3.82
CA TYR A 585 -15.84 -2.86 -2.50
C TYR A 585 -16.29 -3.80 -1.36
N ASP A 586 -17.40 -4.49 -1.52
CA ASP A 586 -17.93 -5.49 -0.58
C ASP A 586 -17.29 -6.90 -0.72
N ARG A 587 -16.29 -7.06 -1.59
CA ARG A 587 -15.57 -8.32 -1.88
C ARG A 587 -16.46 -9.46 -2.39
N LYS A 588 -17.66 -9.17 -2.89
CA LYS A 588 -18.60 -10.20 -3.35
C LYS A 588 -18.42 -10.58 -4.82
N VAL A 589 -17.80 -9.73 -5.63
CA VAL A 589 -17.60 -9.96 -7.06
C VAL A 589 -16.17 -9.70 -7.47
N THR A 590 -15.53 -10.70 -8.06
CA THR A 590 -14.29 -10.54 -8.83
C THR A 590 -14.69 -10.22 -10.28
N LYS A 591 -14.34 -9.00 -10.74
CA LYS A 591 -14.84 -8.45 -12.02
C LYS A 591 -14.29 -9.15 -13.26
N ILE A 592 -13.12 -9.76 -13.15
CA ILE A 592 -12.51 -10.64 -14.17
C ILE A 592 -12.26 -12.00 -13.51
N PRO A 593 -12.63 -13.14 -14.13
CA PRO A 593 -12.39 -14.46 -13.55
C PRO A 593 -10.92 -14.67 -13.15
N GLU A 594 -10.69 -15.13 -11.91
CA GLU A 594 -9.35 -15.32 -11.33
C GLU A 594 -8.43 -16.16 -12.22
N GLY A 595 -8.94 -17.31 -12.73
CA GLY A 595 -8.15 -18.19 -13.61
C GLY A 595 -7.74 -17.53 -14.93
N LEU A 596 -8.55 -16.60 -15.46
CA LEU A 596 -8.19 -15.83 -16.65
C LEU A 596 -7.09 -14.81 -16.35
N LEU A 597 -7.20 -14.08 -15.21
CA LEU A 597 -6.14 -13.19 -14.74
C LEU A 597 -4.83 -13.95 -14.54
N HIS A 598 -4.89 -15.11 -13.89
CA HIS A 598 -3.71 -15.96 -13.66
C HIS A 598 -3.00 -16.34 -14.97
N LEU A 599 -3.76 -16.76 -15.99
CA LEU A 599 -3.21 -17.08 -17.30
C LEU A 599 -2.55 -15.87 -17.98
N MET A 600 -3.18 -14.70 -17.88
CA MET A 600 -2.64 -13.47 -18.45
C MET A 600 -1.35 -13.04 -17.74
N HIS A 601 -1.32 -13.09 -16.40
CA HIS A 601 -0.19 -12.60 -15.61
C HIS A 601 1.02 -13.51 -15.70
N ASN A 602 0.84 -14.84 -15.72
CA ASN A 602 1.96 -15.79 -15.83
C ASN A 602 2.80 -15.57 -17.09
N ARG A 603 2.19 -15.13 -18.19
CA ARG A 603 2.92 -14.80 -19.41
C ARG A 603 3.93 -13.68 -19.21
N LEU A 604 3.66 -12.71 -18.32
CA LEU A 604 4.56 -11.59 -18.06
C LEU A 604 5.87 -12.03 -17.39
N TYR A 605 5.84 -13.11 -16.61
CA TYR A 605 7.03 -13.62 -15.91
C TYR A 605 7.95 -14.43 -16.80
N GLU A 606 7.49 -14.83 -17.99
CA GLU A 606 8.27 -15.61 -18.97
C GLU A 606 8.97 -14.73 -20.02
N ILE A 607 8.71 -13.40 -20.00
CA ILE A 607 9.28 -12.47 -20.98
C ILE A 607 10.78 -12.32 -20.76
N THR A 608 11.55 -12.61 -21.79
CA THR A 608 13.01 -12.44 -21.79
C THR A 608 13.43 -11.05 -22.23
N PRO A 609 14.51 -10.48 -21.69
CA PRO A 609 15.05 -9.22 -22.16
C PRO A 609 15.42 -9.24 -23.64
N ALA A 610 15.15 -8.16 -24.33
CA ALA A 610 15.50 -8.01 -25.74
C ALA A 610 15.96 -6.59 -26.08
N LYS A 611 17.07 -6.49 -26.79
CA LYS A 611 17.58 -5.20 -27.25
C LYS A 611 16.80 -4.69 -28.45
N ALA A 612 15.99 -3.65 -28.23
CA ALA A 612 15.19 -3.07 -29.30
C ALA A 612 16.03 -2.28 -30.30
N VAL A 613 15.64 -2.38 -31.57
CA VAL A 613 16.17 -1.56 -32.67
C VAL A 613 15.15 -0.47 -32.98
N THR A 614 15.58 0.77 -33.02
CA THR A 614 14.74 1.90 -33.39
C THR A 614 14.60 1.92 -34.93
N LEU A 615 13.41 1.61 -35.41
CA LEU A 615 13.05 1.68 -36.83
C LEU A 615 12.63 3.10 -37.26
N ILE A 616 11.87 3.77 -36.38
CA ILE A 616 11.48 5.15 -36.49
C ILE A 616 11.77 5.82 -35.16
N ALA A 617 12.68 6.79 -35.15
CA ALA A 617 13.03 7.53 -33.95
C ALA A 617 11.92 8.53 -33.57
N ASP A 618 11.60 8.62 -32.32
CA ASP A 618 10.81 9.67 -31.68
C ASP A 618 11.72 10.68 -30.94
N SER A 619 11.14 11.67 -30.30
CA SER A 619 11.92 12.71 -29.61
C SER A 619 12.09 12.46 -28.09
N GLN A 620 11.81 11.27 -27.60
CA GLN A 620 11.97 10.97 -26.17
C GLN A 620 13.42 11.14 -25.68
N ASN A 621 14.39 10.95 -26.56
CA ASN A 621 15.81 11.17 -26.30
C ASN A 621 16.31 12.60 -26.65
N GLY A 622 15.40 13.56 -26.85
CA GLY A 622 15.73 14.94 -27.24
C GLY A 622 16.10 15.14 -28.72
N SER A 623 16.07 14.06 -29.51
CA SER A 623 16.36 14.16 -30.95
C SER A 623 15.24 14.89 -31.69
N LYS A 624 15.63 15.76 -32.62
CA LYS A 624 14.69 16.38 -33.57
C LYS A 624 14.62 15.50 -34.81
N ASN A 625 13.44 14.97 -35.09
CA ASN A 625 13.18 14.14 -36.26
C ASN A 625 12.30 14.90 -37.22
N THR A 626 12.64 14.91 -38.53
CA THR A 626 11.80 15.52 -39.57
C THR A 626 10.93 14.47 -40.25
N ARG A 627 9.68 14.82 -40.50
CA ARG A 627 8.69 13.94 -41.14
C ARG A 627 7.86 14.74 -42.15
N LEU A 628 7.33 14.03 -43.12
CA LEU A 628 6.29 14.60 -43.98
C LEU A 628 5.02 14.73 -43.12
N VAL A 629 4.51 15.96 -43.02
CA VAL A 629 3.29 16.27 -42.24
C VAL A 629 2.33 17.05 -43.11
N SER A 630 1.06 16.65 -43.11
CA SER A 630 -0.06 17.40 -43.67
C SER A 630 -1.00 17.83 -42.55
N LEU A 631 -1.40 19.09 -42.56
CA LEU A 631 -2.35 19.70 -41.62
C LEU A 631 -3.58 20.16 -42.37
N ASN A 632 -4.76 19.62 -42.05
CA ASN A 632 -6.05 19.93 -42.72
C ASN A 632 -5.97 19.81 -44.24
N GLY A 633 -5.23 18.82 -44.75
CA GLY A 633 -5.04 18.59 -46.17
C GLY A 633 -3.96 19.45 -46.84
N GLN A 634 -3.35 20.38 -46.12
CA GLN A 634 -2.19 21.14 -46.63
C GLN A 634 -0.89 20.46 -46.22
N GLU A 635 -0.04 20.17 -47.16
CA GLU A 635 1.30 19.65 -46.92
C GLU A 635 2.20 20.73 -46.29
N LEU A 636 2.76 20.43 -45.09
CA LEU A 636 3.69 21.31 -44.38
C LEU A 636 5.16 21.03 -44.71
N LYS A 637 5.44 20.30 -45.80
CA LYS A 637 6.78 19.78 -46.13
C LYS A 637 7.38 18.98 -44.98
N MET A 638 8.71 18.87 -44.96
CA MET A 638 9.42 18.17 -43.88
C MET A 638 9.37 18.99 -42.59
N THR A 639 8.53 18.58 -41.66
CA THR A 639 8.31 19.25 -40.37
C THR A 639 9.11 18.56 -39.27
N SER A 640 9.75 19.36 -38.41
CA SER A 640 10.46 18.84 -37.24
C SER A 640 9.46 18.35 -36.17
N LEU A 641 9.60 17.10 -35.71
CA LEU A 641 8.87 16.56 -34.57
C LEU A 641 9.69 16.69 -33.28
N PRO A 642 9.08 16.90 -32.12
CA PRO A 642 7.64 17.01 -31.89
C PRO A 642 7.05 18.31 -32.49
N PHE A 643 5.85 18.21 -33.04
CA PHE A 643 5.13 19.30 -33.66
C PHE A 643 3.92 19.71 -32.79
N ASP A 644 3.76 21.02 -32.54
CA ASP A 644 2.60 21.53 -31.80
C ASP A 644 1.38 21.59 -32.69
N CYS A 645 0.45 20.67 -32.50
CA CYS A 645 -0.76 20.55 -33.30
C CYS A 645 -1.88 21.46 -32.76
N PRO A 646 -2.50 22.31 -33.64
CA PRO A 646 -3.68 23.07 -33.26
C PRO A 646 -4.87 22.17 -32.91
N PRO A 647 -5.78 22.62 -32.05
CA PRO A 647 -6.99 21.84 -31.73
C PRO A 647 -7.92 21.77 -32.94
N ARG A 648 -8.74 20.72 -33.01
CA ARG A 648 -9.73 20.44 -34.08
C ARG A 648 -9.12 20.33 -35.47
N SER A 649 -7.89 19.85 -35.59
CA SER A 649 -7.19 19.64 -36.86
C SER A 649 -7.13 18.17 -37.22
N THR A 650 -6.99 17.90 -38.52
CA THR A 650 -6.58 16.60 -39.03
C THR A 650 -5.10 16.65 -39.35
N VAL A 651 -4.31 15.76 -38.72
CA VAL A 651 -2.87 15.64 -38.97
C VAL A 651 -2.59 14.30 -39.64
N VAL A 652 -1.86 14.32 -40.75
CA VAL A 652 -1.38 13.09 -41.40
C VAL A 652 0.14 13.18 -41.49
N SER A 653 0.81 12.09 -41.09
CA SER A 653 2.27 12.00 -41.20
C SER A 653 2.68 10.64 -41.75
N GLU A 654 3.73 10.66 -42.56
CA GLU A 654 4.31 9.47 -43.20
C GLU A 654 5.81 9.39 -42.87
N ALA A 655 6.28 8.19 -42.57
CA ALA A 655 7.68 7.88 -42.37
C ALA A 655 8.08 6.63 -43.16
N THR A 656 9.12 6.76 -43.99
CA THR A 656 9.76 5.63 -44.66
C THR A 656 10.95 5.15 -43.84
N PHE A 657 11.10 3.83 -43.70
CA PHE A 657 12.23 3.23 -43.00
C PHE A 657 12.65 1.91 -43.67
N LYS A 658 13.88 1.47 -43.40
CA LYS A 658 14.42 0.25 -43.99
C LYS A 658 14.56 -0.85 -42.94
N VAL A 659 14.26 -2.09 -43.34
CA VAL A 659 14.41 -3.29 -42.52
C VAL A 659 15.32 -4.28 -43.29
N ASP A 660 16.35 -4.79 -42.62
CA ASP A 660 17.34 -5.70 -43.19
C ASP A 660 17.19 -7.15 -42.70
N LYS A 661 16.48 -7.34 -41.60
CA LYS A 661 16.21 -8.63 -40.98
C LYS A 661 14.74 -8.74 -40.54
N ASP A 662 14.30 -9.95 -40.27
CA ASP A 662 12.96 -10.18 -39.73
C ASP A 662 12.88 -9.81 -38.25
N PHE A 663 11.74 -9.27 -37.80
CA PHE A 663 11.41 -8.96 -36.44
C PHE A 663 10.08 -9.63 -36.06
N ASN A 664 10.00 -10.16 -34.88
CA ASN A 664 8.79 -10.80 -34.37
C ASN A 664 7.95 -9.87 -33.49
N HIS A 665 8.58 -8.84 -32.92
CA HIS A 665 7.96 -7.93 -31.99
C HIS A 665 8.08 -6.47 -32.44
N LEU A 666 6.97 -5.73 -32.37
CA LEU A 666 6.86 -4.33 -32.73
C LEU A 666 6.24 -3.54 -31.58
N SER A 667 6.87 -2.45 -31.21
CA SER A 667 6.43 -1.50 -30.20
C SER A 667 6.22 -0.13 -30.84
N LEU A 668 4.96 0.32 -30.89
CA LEU A 668 4.54 1.63 -31.40
C LEU A 668 4.47 2.62 -30.23
N TRP A 669 5.13 3.75 -30.37
CA TRP A 669 5.16 4.82 -29.37
C TRP A 669 4.46 6.06 -29.94
N LEU A 670 3.42 6.54 -29.28
CA LEU A 670 2.60 7.65 -29.73
C LEU A 670 2.49 8.75 -28.68
N ASN A 671 2.77 9.99 -29.08
CA ASN A 671 2.40 11.19 -28.33
C ASN A 671 1.39 11.98 -29.18
N VAL A 672 0.14 11.53 -29.16
CA VAL A 672 -0.95 12.08 -29.97
C VAL A 672 -2.23 12.18 -29.15
N ALA A 673 -3.01 13.26 -29.34
CA ALA A 673 -4.31 13.45 -28.74
C ALA A 673 -5.36 13.70 -29.83
N GLY A 674 -6.39 12.85 -29.86
CA GLY A 674 -7.40 12.81 -30.87
C GLY A 674 -7.72 11.37 -31.28
N GLU A 675 -8.64 11.20 -32.24
CA GLU A 675 -8.89 9.91 -32.87
C GLU A 675 -7.70 9.60 -33.80
N ALA A 676 -6.97 8.50 -33.54
CA ALA A 676 -5.76 8.17 -34.30
C ALA A 676 -5.89 6.81 -34.97
N LYS A 677 -5.37 6.71 -36.20
CA LYS A 677 -5.19 5.48 -36.97
C LYS A 677 -3.78 5.37 -37.50
N VAL A 678 -3.23 4.16 -37.47
CA VAL A 678 -1.87 3.89 -37.96
C VAL A 678 -1.90 2.74 -38.97
N TRP A 679 -1.19 2.93 -40.07
CA TRP A 679 -1.05 1.91 -41.14
C TRP A 679 0.43 1.57 -41.34
N LEU A 680 0.72 0.28 -41.44
CA LEU A 680 2.01 -0.25 -41.85
C LEU A 680 1.88 -0.88 -43.26
N ASN A 681 2.59 -0.33 -44.23
CA ASN A 681 2.52 -0.77 -45.63
C ASN A 681 1.08 -0.87 -46.19
N GLY A 682 0.20 0.04 -45.75
CA GLY A 682 -1.20 0.09 -46.15
C GLY A 682 -2.18 -0.75 -45.34
N VAL A 683 -1.69 -1.55 -44.39
CA VAL A 683 -2.51 -2.34 -43.45
C VAL A 683 -2.73 -1.52 -42.19
N GLU A 684 -3.99 -1.35 -41.75
CA GLU A 684 -4.30 -0.72 -40.45
C GLU A 684 -3.81 -1.63 -39.31
N VAL A 685 -2.89 -1.09 -38.51
CA VAL A 685 -2.23 -1.84 -37.41
C VAL A 685 -2.60 -1.35 -36.02
N PHE A 686 -3.20 -0.14 -35.95
CA PHE A 686 -3.63 0.46 -34.70
C PHE A 686 -4.72 1.51 -34.96
N ALA A 687 -5.69 1.56 -34.04
CA ALA A 687 -6.67 2.63 -33.96
C ALA A 687 -6.97 2.96 -32.50
N GLN A 688 -7.17 4.24 -32.20
CA GLN A 688 -7.63 4.72 -30.90
C GLN A 688 -8.74 5.74 -31.07
N GLU A 689 -9.67 5.76 -30.10
CA GLU A 689 -10.66 6.83 -29.96
C GLU A 689 -10.01 8.14 -29.50
N ALA A 690 -10.74 9.25 -29.63
CA ALA A 690 -10.27 10.56 -29.22
C ALA A 690 -9.84 10.57 -27.74
N LYS A 691 -8.55 10.78 -27.49
CA LYS A 691 -7.91 10.70 -26.18
C LYS A 691 -6.99 11.91 -25.98
N GLN A 692 -6.88 12.36 -24.74
CA GLN A 692 -5.87 13.35 -24.37
C GLN A 692 -4.70 12.64 -23.71
N THR A 693 -3.47 12.85 -24.21
CA THR A 693 -2.26 12.30 -23.60
C THR A 693 -1.32 13.42 -23.16
N ARG A 694 -0.59 13.19 -22.08
CA ARG A 694 0.45 14.12 -21.59
C ARG A 694 1.87 13.62 -21.88
N GLN A 695 1.99 12.34 -22.25
CA GLN A 695 3.25 11.64 -22.47
C GLN A 695 3.12 10.62 -23.59
N TYR A 696 4.22 9.96 -23.96
CA TYR A 696 4.18 8.86 -24.89
C TYR A 696 3.43 7.67 -24.31
N ASN A 697 2.46 7.15 -25.07
CA ASN A 697 1.83 5.87 -24.82
C ASN A 697 2.51 4.80 -25.67
N GLN A 698 2.64 3.61 -25.12
CA GLN A 698 3.21 2.49 -25.84
C GLN A 698 2.11 1.48 -26.17
N TYR A 699 2.21 0.89 -27.36
CA TYR A 699 1.30 -0.15 -27.83
C TYR A 699 2.07 -1.29 -28.49
N ASN A 700 1.78 -2.52 -28.09
CA ASN A 700 2.31 -3.72 -28.71
C ASN A 700 1.54 -4.00 -30.01
N ILE A 701 2.21 -3.95 -31.15
CA ILE A 701 1.65 -4.26 -32.48
C ILE A 701 2.37 -5.45 -33.12
N SER A 702 2.89 -6.37 -32.30
CA SER A 702 3.68 -7.53 -32.76
C SER A 702 2.90 -8.46 -33.69
N ASP A 703 1.59 -8.58 -33.54
CA ASP A 703 0.72 -9.37 -34.43
C ASP A 703 0.82 -8.93 -35.92
N TYR A 704 1.27 -7.70 -36.13
CA TYR A 704 1.43 -7.11 -37.46
C TYR A 704 2.88 -7.15 -37.97
N SER A 705 3.81 -7.79 -37.28
CA SER A 705 5.23 -7.91 -37.70
C SER A 705 5.38 -8.57 -39.07
N ARG A 706 4.48 -9.51 -39.40
CA ARG A 706 4.39 -10.16 -40.72
C ARG A 706 4.19 -9.23 -41.91
N TYR A 707 3.75 -7.99 -41.68
CA TYR A 707 3.60 -6.98 -42.75
C TYR A 707 4.85 -6.14 -42.97
N LEU A 708 5.90 -6.30 -42.15
CA LEU A 708 7.23 -5.74 -42.45
C LEU A 708 7.82 -6.46 -43.66
N ARG A 709 8.48 -5.67 -44.52
CA ARG A 709 9.18 -6.15 -45.73
C ARG A 709 10.67 -5.90 -45.59
N LYS A 710 11.50 -6.84 -46.01
CA LYS A 710 12.94 -6.54 -46.21
C LYS A 710 13.09 -5.41 -47.23
N GLY A 711 13.85 -4.40 -46.91
CA GLY A 711 13.95 -3.16 -47.70
C GLY A 711 13.06 -2.04 -47.15
N SER A 712 12.42 -1.29 -48.04
CA SER A 712 11.67 -0.08 -47.71
C SER A 712 10.27 -0.40 -47.19
N ASN A 713 9.90 0.24 -46.08
CA ASN A 713 8.58 0.19 -45.44
C ASN A 713 8.03 1.59 -45.23
N LEU A 714 6.70 1.72 -45.11
CA LEU A 714 5.98 2.96 -44.89
C LEU A 714 5.09 2.82 -43.65
N LEU A 715 5.26 3.72 -42.67
CA LEU A 715 4.30 3.94 -41.60
C LEU A 715 3.54 5.25 -41.86
N LYS A 716 2.22 5.18 -41.85
CA LYS A 716 1.33 6.34 -41.95
C LYS A 716 0.52 6.50 -40.69
N ILE A 717 0.40 7.70 -40.17
CA ILE A 717 -0.44 8.06 -39.01
C ILE A 717 -1.40 9.16 -39.42
N GLU A 718 -2.66 9.00 -39.09
CA GLU A 718 -3.70 10.01 -39.22
C GLU A 718 -4.32 10.29 -37.86
N VAL A 719 -4.39 11.55 -37.45
CA VAL A 719 -5.07 11.99 -36.22
C VAL A 719 -6.16 12.96 -36.60
N LYS A 720 -7.40 12.66 -36.27
CA LYS A 720 -8.58 13.51 -36.48
C LYS A 720 -9.03 14.17 -35.21
N ASP A 721 -9.71 15.31 -35.36
CA ASP A 721 -10.27 16.10 -34.24
C ASP A 721 -9.26 16.30 -33.11
N SER A 722 -8.05 16.71 -33.46
CA SER A 722 -6.94 16.88 -32.53
C SER A 722 -7.34 17.81 -31.38
N LYS A 723 -6.95 17.47 -30.17
CA LYS A 723 -6.85 18.41 -29.03
C LYS A 723 -5.47 19.08 -29.11
N LYS A 724 -5.29 20.25 -28.48
CA LYS A 724 -3.96 20.88 -28.42
C LYS A 724 -2.94 19.87 -27.85
N MET A 725 -1.93 19.50 -28.65
CA MET A 725 -0.97 18.43 -28.31
C MET A 725 0.39 18.68 -28.98
N ARG A 726 1.40 17.98 -28.46
CA ARG A 726 2.68 17.76 -29.17
C ARG A 726 2.54 16.44 -29.94
N PHE A 727 2.51 16.52 -31.27
CA PHE A 727 2.43 15.36 -32.16
C PHE A 727 3.81 14.75 -32.35
N ASP A 728 3.97 13.50 -31.98
CA ASP A 728 5.19 12.72 -32.23
C ASP A 728 4.91 11.21 -32.19
N TYR A 729 5.79 10.43 -32.81
CA TYR A 729 5.69 8.97 -32.82
C TYR A 729 7.00 8.28 -33.09
N GLY A 730 7.13 7.04 -32.67
CA GLY A 730 8.26 6.15 -32.91
C GLY A 730 7.83 4.71 -33.14
N LEU A 731 8.71 3.93 -33.77
CA LEU A 731 8.54 2.48 -33.93
C LEU A 731 9.83 1.78 -33.56
N ARG A 732 9.71 0.78 -32.70
CA ARG A 732 10.82 -0.07 -32.26
C ARG A 732 10.50 -1.53 -32.56
N ALA A 733 11.54 -2.36 -32.75
CA ALA A 733 11.42 -3.78 -33.09
C ALA A 733 12.50 -4.61 -32.39
N TYR A 734 12.21 -5.87 -32.09
CA TYR A 734 13.19 -6.86 -31.62
C TYR A 734 12.81 -8.28 -32.02
#